data_40882b5de45c9aaa39f2c97ff2119dd7
#
_entry.id   40882b5de45c9aaa39f2c97ff2119dd7
#
_cell.length_a   1.000
_cell.length_b   1.000
_cell.length_c   1.000
_cell.angle_alpha   90.00
_cell.angle_beta   90.00
_cell.angle_gamma   90.00
#
_symmetry.space_group_name_H-M   'P 1'
#
loop_
_entity.id
_entity.type
_entity.pdbx_description
1 polymer ?
#
loop_
_entity_poly.entity_id
_entity_poly.type
_entity_poly.pdbx_seq_one_letter_code
_entity_poly.pdbx_strand_id
1 'polypeptide(L)'
;MITKKNILFLLIILSSLTSFSQEKFTLSGTITDFKNNETLIGVNIYIPSLKIGTTTNEYGFYSLTIPGGEHQIEISYVGYQTIEKSIVLNQNTKNNFALNEGGGEELQEVVITDNKGKINIKSPEMSANKLSIATIKKMPVVLGEVDVLKSILLLPGVTNAGEGASGFNVRGGGADQNLILLDEATIFNSSHVFGFFSVFNPDAVKDLKLYKGGIPARYGGRASSVLDIYQKDGSSKDFHVNGGIGLISSRILAEGPIVKDRGSFLIGGRASYAHLFLKLSEENKDNTAYFYDLNTKLSYKLNDNNSLYLSGYFGRDVFSLNKSFTNIYGNSTLNLRWNHLYSDKLFSNLSLIYSDYYYGLDLDFVGFKWDSGIKNYNIKYDFKNYISDKFKLNYGLNGIYYEFNPGTIKPTNDVSGINPDQLDKKYAFEPAIYIDAENQLSKKITVAYGLRYSLFYRLGASTVNLYENNNPVVFNSDLQIYEKATPIGTEYYGKNKSIKNYNNLEPRFSISYQLNDDQAIKASYNRMAQYLQLISNTSSPTPLDVWMPSDTYIKPQIADQVALGYFRNINNGAYSIEVESYYKEIQNRLDYIDGADLIANNAIEQVILNGQMRAYGLEIMFKKNEGKFNGWISYTLSKSEQQTPGKTPEEIGINNGQWYNSAYDKTHNLAITSAYNLNEKWSFGANFAL
;
A
#
# COMPACT_ATOMS: atom_id res chain seq x y z
N MET A 1 13.46 13.49 -67.24
CA MET A 1 14.15 14.80 -67.12
C MET A 1 13.88 15.35 -65.72
N ILE A 2 14.86 15.30 -64.82
CA ILE A 2 14.75 15.89 -63.50
C ILE A 2 14.93 17.40 -63.68
N THR A 3 13.90 18.19 -63.43
CA THR A 3 13.97 19.63 -63.57
C THR A 3 14.78 20.29 -62.45
N LYS A 4 15.48 21.40 -62.73
CA LYS A 4 16.24 22.17 -61.73
C LYS A 4 15.44 22.50 -60.48
N LYS A 5 14.12 22.62 -60.56
CA LYS A 5 13.18 22.80 -59.44
C LYS A 5 13.15 21.60 -58.49
N ASN A 6 13.19 20.38 -59.01
CA ASN A 6 13.17 19.17 -58.19
C ASN A 6 14.49 18.96 -57.46
N ILE A 7 15.63 19.38 -58.05
CA ILE A 7 16.94 19.33 -57.39
C ILE A 7 17.01 20.38 -56.28
N LEU A 8 16.43 21.59 -56.49
CA LEU A 8 16.38 22.64 -55.48
C LEU A 8 15.46 22.23 -54.32
N PHE A 9 14.34 21.56 -54.58
CA PHE A 9 13.46 21.04 -53.55
C PHE A 9 14.09 19.88 -52.74
N LEU A 10 14.87 19.03 -53.40
CA LEU A 10 15.63 17.96 -52.74
C LEU A 10 16.78 18.53 -51.87
N LEU A 11 17.44 19.61 -52.29
CA LEU A 11 18.45 20.31 -51.55
C LEU A 11 17.89 21.07 -50.36
N ILE A 12 16.67 21.62 -50.45
CA ILE A 12 15.98 22.24 -49.31
C ILE A 12 15.53 21.18 -48.29
N ILE A 13 15.09 20.01 -48.74
CA ILE A 13 14.79 18.88 -47.85
C ILE A 13 16.04 18.33 -47.20
N LEU A 14 17.15 18.21 -47.92
CA LEU A 14 18.43 17.80 -47.31
C LEU A 14 19.02 18.81 -46.34
N SER A 15 18.83 20.11 -46.57
CA SER A 15 19.31 21.17 -45.66
C SER A 15 18.45 21.30 -44.38
N SER A 16 17.20 20.84 -44.39
CA SER A 16 16.34 20.78 -43.22
C SER A 16 16.68 19.59 -42.28
N LEU A 17 17.53 18.66 -42.70
CA LEU A 17 17.96 17.51 -41.90
C LEU A 17 19.18 17.77 -41.01
N THR A 18 19.84 18.92 -41.10
CA THR A 18 20.89 19.34 -40.17
C THR A 18 20.27 20.08 -38.96
N SER A 19 19.35 19.44 -38.28
CA SER A 19 19.02 19.84 -36.92
C SER A 19 20.26 19.54 -36.07
N PHE A 20 21.02 20.58 -35.67
CA PHE A 20 22.00 20.46 -34.59
C PHE A 20 21.24 20.04 -33.32
N SER A 21 21.11 18.71 -33.11
CA SER A 21 20.66 18.20 -31.84
C SER A 21 21.74 18.55 -30.83
N GLN A 22 21.44 19.48 -29.93
CA GLN A 22 22.33 19.80 -28.83
C GLN A 22 22.63 18.52 -28.07
N GLU A 23 23.89 18.21 -27.85
CA GLU A 23 24.34 17.00 -27.19
C GLU A 23 23.76 16.96 -25.77
N LYS A 24 23.14 15.82 -25.41
CA LYS A 24 22.49 15.65 -24.10
C LYS A 24 23.32 14.77 -23.20
N PHE A 25 23.45 15.16 -21.95
CA PHE A 25 24.15 14.42 -20.91
C PHE A 25 23.20 14.10 -19.75
N THR A 26 23.53 13.06 -19.00
CA THR A 26 22.75 12.61 -17.86
C THR A 26 23.39 13.09 -16.56
N LEU A 27 22.61 13.80 -15.76
CA LEU A 27 22.89 14.09 -14.36
C LEU A 27 22.18 13.02 -13.51
N SER A 28 22.96 12.26 -12.74
CA SER A 28 22.43 11.21 -11.86
C SER A 28 23.03 11.31 -10.47
N GLY A 29 22.43 10.62 -9.49
CA GLY A 29 22.97 10.58 -8.14
C GLY A 29 21.95 10.16 -7.09
N THR A 30 22.34 10.25 -5.84
CA THR A 30 21.50 9.97 -4.68
C THR A 30 21.35 11.21 -3.83
N ILE A 31 20.15 11.45 -3.31
CA ILE A 31 19.87 12.52 -2.37
C ILE A 31 19.65 11.95 -0.99
N THR A 32 20.35 12.49 0.00
CA THR A 32 20.32 12.04 1.40
C THR A 32 20.03 13.21 2.35
N ASP A 33 19.63 12.87 3.55
CA ASP A 33 19.58 13.80 4.68
C ASP A 33 21.01 14.08 5.17
N PHE A 34 21.34 15.35 5.39
CA PHE A 34 22.67 15.75 5.83
C PHE A 34 23.00 15.25 7.23
N LYS A 35 22.01 15.16 8.12
CA LYS A 35 22.21 14.85 9.53
C LYS A 35 22.51 13.38 9.79
N ASN A 36 21.78 12.46 9.11
CA ASN A 36 21.83 11.03 9.36
C ASN A 36 22.29 10.19 8.16
N ASN A 37 22.44 10.83 6.96
CA ASN A 37 22.81 10.24 5.68
C ASN A 37 21.74 9.26 5.11
N GLU A 38 20.52 9.35 5.62
CA GLU A 38 19.39 8.56 5.12
C GLU A 38 18.97 9.01 3.72
N THR A 39 18.64 8.09 2.82
CA THR A 39 18.17 8.45 1.47
C THR A 39 16.80 9.10 1.51
N LEU A 40 16.55 10.13 0.69
CA LEU A 40 15.29 10.87 0.67
C LEU A 40 14.43 10.50 -0.55
N ILE A 41 13.17 10.12 -0.29
CA ILE A 41 12.19 9.64 -1.28
C ILE A 41 11.38 10.81 -1.84
N GLY A 42 11.31 10.96 -3.18
CA GLY A 42 10.45 11.95 -3.81
C GLY A 42 10.94 13.39 -3.69
N VAL A 43 12.25 13.58 -3.50
CA VAL A 43 12.89 14.90 -3.59
C VAL A 43 12.76 15.40 -5.02
N ASN A 44 12.36 16.65 -5.20
CA ASN A 44 12.24 17.27 -6.51
C ASN A 44 13.58 17.87 -6.94
N ILE A 45 14.00 17.55 -8.16
CA ILE A 45 15.16 18.08 -8.84
C ILE A 45 14.64 18.80 -10.09
N TYR A 46 14.82 20.11 -10.16
CA TYR A 46 14.24 20.97 -11.18
C TYR A 46 15.26 21.90 -11.81
N ILE A 47 15.15 22.14 -13.11
CA ILE A 47 15.97 23.10 -13.87
C ILE A 47 15.05 24.17 -14.42
N PRO A 48 15.00 25.35 -13.79
CA PRO A 48 14.06 26.42 -14.12
C PRO A 48 14.16 26.89 -15.58
N SER A 49 15.38 27.05 -16.10
CA SER A 49 15.63 27.52 -17.47
C SER A 49 15.04 26.61 -18.55
N LEU A 50 15.01 25.30 -18.28
CA LEU A 50 14.49 24.29 -19.20
C LEU A 50 13.04 23.90 -18.91
N LYS A 51 12.53 24.23 -17.73
CA LYS A 51 11.24 23.76 -17.17
C LYS A 51 11.15 22.22 -17.13
N ILE A 52 12.27 21.56 -16.88
CA ILE A 52 12.43 20.08 -16.82
C ILE A 52 12.83 19.69 -15.40
N GLY A 53 12.33 18.58 -14.92
CA GLY A 53 12.70 18.03 -13.62
C GLY A 53 12.45 16.54 -13.48
N THR A 54 12.95 15.99 -12.41
CA THR A 54 12.74 14.60 -11.99
C THR A 54 12.57 14.54 -10.48
N THR A 55 12.17 13.39 -9.96
CA THR A 55 12.11 13.14 -8.51
C THR A 55 12.95 11.93 -8.15
N THR A 56 13.47 11.92 -6.92
CA THR A 56 14.14 10.71 -6.41
C THR A 56 13.14 9.56 -6.30
N ASN A 57 13.60 8.34 -6.61
CA ASN A 57 12.84 7.11 -6.43
C ASN A 57 12.75 6.72 -4.94
N GLU A 58 12.17 5.56 -4.65
CA GLU A 58 11.98 5.03 -3.29
C GLU A 58 13.31 4.77 -2.55
N TYR A 59 14.44 4.85 -3.25
CA TYR A 59 15.79 4.61 -2.73
C TYR A 59 16.69 5.85 -2.80
N GLY A 60 16.08 7.02 -3.03
CA GLY A 60 16.79 8.30 -3.10
C GLY A 60 17.56 8.55 -4.40
N PHE A 61 17.52 7.63 -5.38
CA PHE A 61 18.20 7.77 -6.66
C PHE A 61 17.40 8.64 -7.63
N TYR A 62 18.10 9.50 -8.37
CA TYR A 62 17.55 10.32 -9.45
C TYR A 62 18.40 10.20 -10.72
N SER A 63 17.76 10.44 -11.86
CA SER A 63 18.41 10.56 -13.16
C SER A 63 17.66 11.55 -14.02
N LEU A 64 18.39 12.49 -14.65
CA LEU A 64 17.84 13.55 -15.49
C LEU A 64 18.76 13.77 -16.68
N THR A 65 18.24 13.57 -17.90
CA THR A 65 19.01 13.78 -19.15
C THR A 65 18.61 15.11 -19.78
N ILE A 66 19.57 16.05 -19.90
CA ILE A 66 19.35 17.43 -20.37
C ILE A 66 20.42 17.83 -21.38
N PRO A 67 20.21 18.88 -22.18
CA PRO A 67 21.25 19.46 -23.04
C PRO A 67 22.52 19.82 -22.27
N GLY A 68 23.68 19.71 -22.90
CA GLY A 68 24.95 20.16 -22.35
C GLY A 68 24.97 21.68 -22.15
N GLY A 69 25.77 22.14 -21.20
CA GLY A 69 25.91 23.56 -20.86
C GLY A 69 25.86 23.82 -19.36
N GLU A 70 25.79 25.09 -19.02
CA GLU A 70 25.63 25.57 -17.64
C GLU A 70 24.14 25.69 -17.30
N HIS A 71 23.73 25.11 -16.16
CA HIS A 71 22.36 25.09 -15.70
C HIS A 71 22.29 25.40 -14.22
N GLN A 72 21.30 26.22 -13.81
CA GLN A 72 20.88 26.33 -12.42
C GLN A 72 19.97 25.14 -12.07
N ILE A 73 20.32 24.41 -11.02
CA ILE A 73 19.53 23.30 -10.49
C ILE A 73 18.94 23.70 -9.14
N GLU A 74 17.67 23.43 -8.98
CA GLU A 74 16.94 23.59 -7.73
C GLU A 74 16.58 22.18 -7.18
N ILE A 75 16.94 21.93 -5.91
CA ILE A 75 16.65 20.66 -5.23
C ILE A 75 15.81 21.00 -4.00
N SER A 76 14.56 20.54 -3.99
CA SER A 76 13.58 20.87 -2.96
C SER A 76 12.86 19.67 -2.41
N TYR A 77 12.62 19.68 -1.09
CA TYR A 77 11.87 18.66 -0.37
C TYR A 77 11.14 19.26 0.84
N VAL A 78 9.95 18.73 1.14
CA VAL A 78 9.13 19.25 2.26
C VAL A 78 9.85 19.04 3.59
N GLY A 79 10.04 20.10 4.37
CA GLY A 79 10.76 20.08 5.65
C GLY A 79 12.26 20.29 5.55
N TYR A 80 12.80 20.48 4.34
CA TYR A 80 14.23 20.71 4.10
C TYR A 80 14.51 22.05 3.45
N GLN A 81 15.74 22.54 3.63
CA GLN A 81 16.23 23.74 2.94
C GLN A 81 16.42 23.41 1.46
N THR A 82 15.94 24.30 0.59
CA THR A 82 16.16 24.19 -0.85
C THR A 82 17.61 24.47 -1.19
N ILE A 83 18.21 23.62 -2.03
CA ILE A 83 19.54 23.85 -2.59
C ILE A 83 19.37 24.44 -4.00
N GLU A 84 19.99 25.60 -4.24
CA GLU A 84 20.19 26.18 -5.56
C GLU A 84 21.67 26.11 -5.91
N LYS A 85 22.01 25.54 -7.06
CA LYS A 85 23.41 25.33 -7.48
C LYS A 85 23.57 25.44 -8.99
N SER A 86 24.62 26.11 -9.44
CA SER A 86 25.06 26.06 -10.84
C SER A 86 25.85 24.77 -11.10
N ILE A 87 25.53 24.10 -12.20
CA ILE A 87 26.23 22.90 -12.69
C ILE A 87 26.61 23.07 -14.15
N VAL A 88 27.77 22.60 -14.53
CA VAL A 88 28.23 22.52 -15.92
C VAL A 88 28.18 21.09 -16.38
N LEU A 89 27.38 20.80 -17.40
CA LEU A 89 27.20 19.46 -17.95
C LEU A 89 27.84 19.35 -19.33
N ASN A 90 29.01 18.73 -19.40
CA ASN A 90 29.74 18.47 -20.65
C ASN A 90 29.98 16.94 -20.86
N GLN A 91 29.56 16.12 -19.93
CA GLN A 91 29.56 14.67 -19.94
C GLN A 91 28.53 14.14 -18.95
N ASN A 92 28.25 12.82 -18.99
CA ASN A 92 27.43 12.20 -17.95
C ASN A 92 28.10 12.39 -16.59
N THR A 93 27.34 12.94 -15.64
CA THR A 93 27.89 13.37 -14.34
C THR A 93 27.07 12.78 -13.21
N LYS A 94 27.76 12.16 -12.24
CA LYS A 94 27.14 11.68 -11.00
C LYS A 94 27.36 12.68 -9.87
N ASN A 95 26.28 13.27 -9.36
CA ASN A 95 26.31 14.21 -8.25
C ASN A 95 25.35 13.74 -7.14
N ASN A 96 25.89 13.54 -5.94
CA ASN A 96 25.08 13.27 -4.75
C ASN A 96 24.89 14.59 -3.98
N PHE A 97 23.69 14.76 -3.39
CA PHE A 97 23.37 15.93 -2.60
C PHE A 97 22.86 15.49 -1.22
N ALA A 98 23.24 16.29 -0.20
CA ALA A 98 22.72 16.11 1.14
C ALA A 98 21.90 17.35 1.51
N LEU A 99 20.64 17.17 1.87
CA LEU A 99 19.74 18.25 2.27
C LEU A 99 19.77 18.45 3.77
N ASN A 100 19.83 19.70 4.22
CA ASN A 100 19.63 20.05 5.62
C ASN A 100 18.15 20.17 5.95
N GLU A 101 17.70 19.61 7.09
CA GLU A 101 16.39 19.92 7.64
C GLU A 101 16.26 21.44 7.81
N GLY A 102 15.12 22.00 7.40
CA GLY A 102 14.82 23.40 7.64
C GLY A 102 14.65 23.62 9.15
N GLY A 103 15.65 24.16 9.81
CA GLY A 103 15.53 24.66 11.17
C GLY A 103 14.54 25.82 11.20
N GLY A 104 13.74 25.90 12.28
CA GLY A 104 12.80 26.98 12.53
C GLY A 104 13.48 28.33 12.83
N GLU A 105 14.45 28.76 12.05
CA GLU A 105 15.00 30.12 12.16
C GLU A 105 14.14 31.10 11.37
N GLU A 106 13.85 32.20 12.03
CA GLU A 106 13.10 33.39 11.65
C GLU A 106 12.79 33.52 10.15
N LEU A 107 11.50 33.68 9.88
CA LEU A 107 10.95 34.22 8.63
C LEU A 107 11.56 35.60 8.33
N GLN A 108 12.81 35.66 7.91
CA GLN A 108 13.19 36.70 6.94
C GLN A 108 12.39 36.39 5.69
N GLU A 109 11.79 37.41 5.15
CA GLU A 109 11.01 37.44 3.92
C GLU A 109 11.71 36.63 2.82
N VAL A 110 11.45 35.31 2.82
CA VAL A 110 12.09 34.36 1.92
C VAL A 110 11.37 34.47 0.61
N VAL A 111 12.07 34.93 -0.39
CA VAL A 111 11.81 34.73 -1.81
C VAL A 111 11.20 33.33 -2.01
N ILE A 112 10.01 33.35 -2.53
CA ILE A 112 9.11 32.22 -2.78
C ILE A 112 9.84 31.15 -3.61
N THR A 113 10.27 30.07 -3.01
CA THR A 113 10.67 28.88 -3.75
C THR A 113 9.43 28.11 -4.15
N ASP A 114 9.25 27.95 -5.42
CA ASP A 114 8.03 27.70 -6.20
C ASP A 114 7.35 26.33 -6.01
N ASN A 115 7.80 25.44 -5.08
CA ASN A 115 7.33 24.05 -5.04
C ASN A 115 6.97 23.46 -3.66
N LYS A 116 6.94 24.21 -2.57
CA LYS A 116 6.54 23.69 -1.26
C LYS A 116 5.03 23.42 -1.23
N GLY A 117 4.65 22.17 -1.05
CA GLY A 117 3.24 21.76 -0.88
C GLY A 117 2.40 21.67 -2.16
N LYS A 118 2.94 21.99 -3.34
CA LYS A 118 2.22 21.91 -4.61
C LYS A 118 1.87 20.48 -4.99
N ILE A 119 0.65 20.28 -5.48
CA ILE A 119 0.29 19.06 -6.21
C ILE A 119 1.13 19.03 -7.49
N ASN A 120 1.72 17.88 -7.79
CA ASN A 120 2.38 17.68 -9.07
C ASN A 120 1.34 17.51 -10.19
N ILE A 121 0.97 18.63 -10.83
CA ILE A 121 -0.04 18.63 -11.90
C ILE A 121 0.47 17.99 -13.19
N LYS A 122 1.79 17.92 -13.41
CA LYS A 122 2.39 17.29 -14.61
C LYS A 122 2.34 15.77 -14.55
N SER A 123 2.54 15.21 -13.36
CA SER A 123 2.49 13.75 -13.18
C SER A 123 1.10 13.21 -13.52
N PRO A 124 0.99 12.11 -14.27
CA PRO A 124 -0.28 11.43 -14.51
C PRO A 124 -0.78 10.68 -13.27
N GLU A 125 0.03 10.61 -12.23
CA GLU A 125 -0.37 10.02 -10.94
C GLU A 125 -1.56 10.78 -10.37
N MET A 126 -2.62 10.06 -10.04
CA MET A 126 -3.81 10.57 -9.37
C MET A 126 -4.32 9.55 -8.37
N SER A 127 -5.22 9.96 -7.48
CA SER A 127 -5.77 9.08 -6.44
C SER A 127 -4.69 8.47 -5.54
N ALA A 128 -3.56 9.15 -5.39
CA ALA A 128 -2.44 8.72 -4.56
C ALA A 128 -2.11 9.81 -3.53
N ASN A 129 -2.13 9.44 -2.25
CA ASN A 129 -1.84 10.36 -1.17
C ASN A 129 -0.55 9.96 -0.46
N LYS A 130 0.39 10.89 -0.38
CA LYS A 130 1.63 10.75 0.37
C LYS A 130 1.48 11.51 1.70
N LEU A 131 1.75 10.83 2.82
CA LEU A 131 1.81 11.44 4.14
C LEU A 131 3.21 11.28 4.71
N SER A 132 3.86 12.40 5.04
CA SER A 132 5.15 12.35 5.73
C SER A 132 4.94 12.03 7.21
N ILE A 133 5.88 11.30 7.81
CA ILE A 133 5.84 11.02 9.25
C ILE A 133 5.86 12.29 10.10
N ALA A 134 6.52 13.36 9.61
CA ALA A 134 6.52 14.66 10.26
C ALA A 134 5.10 15.28 10.34
N THR A 135 4.28 15.08 9.32
CA THR A 135 2.86 15.50 9.32
C THR A 135 2.06 14.65 10.31
N ILE A 136 2.24 13.33 10.28
CA ILE A 136 1.53 12.40 11.16
C ILE A 136 1.81 12.67 12.63
N LYS A 137 3.07 12.95 13.00
CA LYS A 137 3.48 13.26 14.36
C LYS A 137 2.91 14.57 14.92
N LYS A 138 2.43 15.48 14.06
CA LYS A 138 1.77 16.73 14.44
C LYS A 138 0.26 16.57 14.64
N MET A 139 -0.32 15.44 14.23
CA MET A 139 -1.73 15.17 14.43
C MET A 139 -2.04 14.84 15.89
N PRO A 140 -3.24 15.14 16.36
CA PRO A 140 -3.69 14.72 17.69
C PRO A 140 -3.54 13.21 17.89
N VAL A 141 -3.05 12.86 19.05
CA VAL A 141 -2.80 11.46 19.45
C VAL A 141 -3.98 10.90 20.24
N VAL A 142 -4.25 9.61 20.07
CA VAL A 142 -5.24 8.90 20.88
C VAL A 142 -4.52 8.11 21.95
N LEU A 143 -4.88 8.32 23.20
CA LEU A 143 -4.28 7.66 24.38
C LEU A 143 -2.74 7.83 24.46
N GLY A 144 -2.22 8.92 23.87
CA GLY A 144 -0.77 9.21 23.87
C GLY A 144 0.04 8.50 22.79
N GLU A 145 -0.60 7.79 21.86
CA GLU A 145 0.06 7.07 20.78
C GLU A 145 -0.24 7.73 19.41
N VAL A 146 0.82 8.01 18.66
CA VAL A 146 0.74 8.46 17.27
C VAL A 146 0.37 7.26 16.39
N ASP A 147 -0.70 7.35 15.62
CA ASP A 147 -1.20 6.25 14.80
C ASP A 147 -1.16 6.54 13.30
N VAL A 148 -0.41 5.72 12.58
CA VAL A 148 -0.21 5.86 11.13
C VAL A 148 -1.50 5.56 10.37
N LEU A 149 -2.25 4.51 10.73
CA LEU A 149 -3.50 4.15 10.05
C LEU A 149 -4.62 5.15 10.33
N LYS A 150 -4.73 5.65 11.57
CA LYS A 150 -5.72 6.70 11.87
C LYS A 150 -5.49 7.96 11.07
N SER A 151 -4.24 8.26 10.73
CA SER A 151 -3.91 9.40 9.86
C SER A 151 -4.42 9.24 8.43
N ILE A 152 -4.43 8.03 7.87
CA ILE A 152 -4.98 7.81 6.52
C ILE A 152 -6.52 7.81 6.49
N LEU A 153 -7.20 7.54 7.61
CA LEU A 153 -8.66 7.66 7.71
C LEU A 153 -9.16 9.09 7.56
N LEU A 154 -8.27 10.09 7.68
CA LEU A 154 -8.58 11.50 7.45
C LEU A 154 -8.49 11.91 5.97
N LEU A 155 -8.12 10.99 5.09
CA LEU A 155 -8.05 11.21 3.64
C LEU A 155 -9.39 10.92 2.97
N PRO A 156 -9.73 11.61 1.86
CA PRO A 156 -10.97 11.35 1.15
C PRO A 156 -10.98 9.95 0.53
N GLY A 157 -12.14 9.30 0.56
CA GLY A 157 -12.35 7.94 0.04
C GLY A 157 -11.80 6.82 0.93
N VAL A 158 -11.37 7.14 2.15
CA VAL A 158 -10.89 6.17 3.15
C VAL A 158 -11.83 6.16 4.33
N THR A 159 -12.30 4.99 4.71
CA THR A 159 -13.22 4.79 5.84
C THR A 159 -12.81 3.58 6.67
N ASN A 160 -13.46 3.36 7.79
CA ASN A 160 -13.40 2.12 8.55
C ASN A 160 -14.80 1.72 9.03
N ALA A 161 -14.95 0.53 9.59
CA ALA A 161 -16.24 0.04 10.10
C ALA A 161 -16.65 0.65 11.45
N GLY A 162 -15.87 1.57 12.02
CA GLY A 162 -16.10 2.24 13.30
C GLY A 162 -14.84 2.27 14.17
N GLU A 163 -14.93 2.89 15.35
CA GLU A 163 -13.83 2.89 16.31
C GLU A 163 -13.58 1.46 16.84
N GLY A 164 -12.30 1.08 16.95
CA GLY A 164 -11.90 -0.28 17.31
C GLY A 164 -12.09 -1.31 16.19
N ALA A 165 -12.45 -0.88 14.97
CA ALA A 165 -12.49 -1.75 13.80
C ALA A 165 -11.09 -1.93 13.21
N SER A 166 -10.69 -3.18 12.99
CA SER A 166 -9.43 -3.51 12.36
C SER A 166 -9.43 -3.16 10.86
N GLY A 167 -8.31 -2.64 10.37
CA GLY A 167 -8.15 -2.29 8.96
C GLY A 167 -8.82 -0.99 8.53
N PHE A 168 -8.94 -0.82 7.23
CA PHE A 168 -9.58 0.34 6.59
C PHE A 168 -10.18 -0.06 5.25
N ASN A 169 -11.12 0.74 4.78
CA ASN A 169 -11.83 0.55 3.52
C ASN A 169 -11.48 1.68 2.55
N VAL A 170 -11.28 1.38 1.27
CA VAL A 170 -10.95 2.39 0.26
C VAL A 170 -11.95 2.32 -0.89
N ARG A 171 -12.61 3.46 -1.15
CA ARG A 171 -13.58 3.58 -2.25
C ARG A 171 -14.56 2.40 -2.26
N GLY A 172 -15.14 2.13 -1.11
CA GLY A 172 -16.12 1.06 -0.92
C GLY A 172 -15.57 -0.36 -1.01
N GLY A 173 -14.26 -0.57 -1.13
CA GLY A 173 -13.67 -1.91 -1.08
C GLY A 173 -13.52 -2.42 0.35
N GLY A 174 -13.52 -3.74 0.53
CA GLY A 174 -13.31 -4.41 1.81
C GLY A 174 -11.87 -4.24 2.33
N ALA A 175 -11.68 -4.41 3.62
CA ALA A 175 -10.35 -4.31 4.23
C ALA A 175 -9.36 -5.36 3.69
N ASP A 176 -9.84 -6.55 3.34
CA ASP A 176 -9.09 -7.64 2.72
C ASP A 176 -8.62 -7.33 1.27
N GLN A 177 -9.24 -6.33 0.64
CA GLN A 177 -8.94 -5.90 -0.71
C GLN A 177 -7.83 -4.84 -0.78
N ASN A 178 -7.23 -4.48 0.35
CA ASN A 178 -6.10 -3.55 0.43
C ASN A 178 -4.78 -4.32 0.53
N LEU A 179 -3.80 -3.96 -0.31
CA LEU A 179 -2.43 -4.43 -0.19
C LEU A 179 -1.68 -3.52 0.78
N ILE A 180 -1.27 -4.06 1.91
CA ILE A 180 -0.54 -3.32 2.93
C ILE A 180 0.89 -3.86 2.97
N LEU A 181 1.85 -2.98 2.71
CA LEU A 181 3.27 -3.32 2.60
C LEU A 181 4.10 -2.55 3.63
N LEU A 182 5.01 -3.23 4.30
CA LEU A 182 6.07 -2.65 5.10
C LEU A 182 7.42 -3.07 4.52
N ASP A 183 8.17 -2.13 3.96
CA ASP A 183 9.39 -2.43 3.18
C ASP A 183 9.16 -3.56 2.16
N GLU A 184 8.09 -3.48 1.36
CA GLU A 184 7.65 -4.47 0.35
C GLU A 184 7.07 -5.79 0.91
N ALA A 185 7.21 -6.09 2.19
CA ALA A 185 6.66 -7.28 2.83
C ALA A 185 5.17 -7.10 3.16
N THR A 186 4.35 -8.10 2.87
CA THR A 186 2.92 -8.05 3.10
C THR A 186 2.60 -8.13 4.60
N ILE A 187 1.79 -7.18 5.08
CA ILE A 187 1.17 -7.18 6.40
C ILE A 187 -0.29 -7.62 6.24
N PHE A 188 -0.65 -8.76 6.81
CA PHE A 188 -1.99 -9.34 6.69
C PHE A 188 -2.99 -8.76 7.68
N ASN A 189 -2.55 -8.44 8.89
CA ASN A 189 -3.33 -7.70 9.87
C ASN A 189 -2.57 -6.44 10.27
N SER A 190 -3.16 -5.29 10.02
CA SER A 190 -2.50 -3.99 10.19
C SER A 190 -2.73 -3.34 11.55
N SER A 191 -3.41 -4.02 12.48
CA SER A 191 -3.86 -3.42 13.72
C SER A 191 -3.51 -4.26 14.94
N HIS A 192 -3.16 -3.58 16.04
CA HIS A 192 -3.08 -4.13 17.39
C HIS A 192 -4.39 -3.90 18.15
N VAL A 193 -4.65 -4.78 19.15
CA VAL A 193 -5.78 -4.67 20.07
C VAL A 193 -7.09 -4.44 19.33
N PHE A 194 -7.41 -5.33 18.36
CA PHE A 194 -8.65 -5.30 17.57
C PHE A 194 -8.94 -3.98 16.83
N GLY A 195 -7.92 -3.23 16.42
CA GLY A 195 -8.08 -2.00 15.64
C GLY A 195 -7.82 -0.70 16.42
N PHE A 196 -7.52 -0.77 17.70
CA PHE A 196 -7.24 0.44 18.48
C PHE A 196 -5.91 1.11 18.10
N PHE A 197 -4.91 0.33 17.68
CA PHE A 197 -3.59 0.84 17.29
C PHE A 197 -3.10 0.19 16.00
N SER A 198 -2.33 0.94 15.21
CA SER A 198 -1.65 0.36 14.04
C SER A 198 -0.42 -0.43 14.44
N VAL A 199 -0.08 -1.44 13.63
CA VAL A 199 1.17 -2.20 13.78
C VAL A 199 2.42 -1.39 13.38
N PHE A 200 2.25 -0.19 12.83
CA PHE A 200 3.34 0.65 12.33
C PHE A 200 3.86 1.57 13.42
N ASN A 201 5.09 1.32 13.88
CA ASN A 201 5.77 2.18 14.85
C ASN A 201 6.12 3.53 14.19
N PRO A 202 5.55 4.67 14.66
CA PRO A 202 5.75 5.98 14.04
C PRO A 202 7.20 6.48 14.12
N ASP A 203 8.03 5.95 15.01
CA ASP A 203 9.43 6.32 15.10
C ASP A 203 10.30 5.57 14.09
N ALA A 204 9.86 4.36 13.67
CA ALA A 204 10.53 3.54 12.66
C ALA A 204 10.08 3.83 11.22
N VAL A 205 8.90 4.43 11.03
CA VAL A 205 8.38 4.76 9.69
C VAL A 205 9.10 5.98 9.12
N LYS A 206 9.47 5.90 7.84
CA LYS A 206 10.09 6.97 7.04
C LYS A 206 9.05 7.71 6.22
N ASP A 207 8.28 6.96 5.43
CA ASP A 207 7.34 7.49 4.45
C ASP A 207 6.21 6.50 4.22
N LEU A 208 5.05 7.02 3.82
CA LEU A 208 3.94 6.17 3.41
C LEU A 208 3.20 6.78 2.22
N LYS A 209 2.68 5.90 1.38
CA LYS A 209 1.91 6.26 0.20
C LYS A 209 0.71 5.34 0.04
N LEU A 210 -0.47 5.95 -0.01
CA LEU A 210 -1.73 5.25 -0.27
C LEU A 210 -2.17 5.50 -1.71
N TYR A 211 -2.28 4.43 -2.50
CA TYR A 211 -2.86 4.43 -3.84
C TYR A 211 -4.31 3.96 -3.76
N LYS A 212 -5.26 4.83 -4.08
CA LYS A 212 -6.71 4.56 -4.15
C LYS A 212 -7.19 4.29 -5.58
N GLY A 213 -6.35 4.56 -6.56
CA GLY A 213 -6.55 4.40 -8.00
C GLY A 213 -5.27 4.80 -8.74
N GLY A 214 -5.24 4.61 -10.07
CA GLY A 214 -4.02 4.85 -10.84
C GLY A 214 -2.83 4.02 -10.34
N ILE A 215 -3.10 2.80 -9.85
CA ILE A 215 -2.11 1.94 -9.17
C ILE A 215 -1.08 1.44 -10.18
N PRO A 216 0.23 1.63 -9.98
CA PRO A 216 1.28 1.12 -10.86
C PRO A 216 1.25 -0.40 -11.04
N ALA A 217 1.64 -0.92 -12.23
CA ALA A 217 1.57 -2.36 -12.55
C ALA A 217 2.51 -3.23 -11.72
N ARG A 218 3.51 -2.66 -11.04
CA ARG A 218 4.35 -3.36 -10.07
C ARG A 218 3.58 -3.91 -8.86
N TYR A 219 2.38 -3.37 -8.57
CA TYR A 219 1.51 -3.84 -7.52
C TYR A 219 0.38 -4.69 -8.09
N GLY A 220 0.03 -5.77 -7.40
CA GLY A 220 -1.06 -6.69 -7.75
C GLY A 220 -1.53 -7.49 -6.56
N GLY A 221 -2.47 -8.43 -6.80
CA GLY A 221 -2.94 -9.37 -5.79
C GLY A 221 -3.99 -8.82 -4.81
N ARG A 222 -4.44 -7.56 -4.96
CA ARG A 222 -5.53 -6.96 -4.18
C ARG A 222 -6.41 -6.07 -5.06
N ALA A 223 -7.70 -5.99 -4.75
CA ALA A 223 -8.71 -5.42 -5.63
C ALA A 223 -9.03 -3.93 -5.37
N SER A 224 -8.60 -3.34 -4.23
CA SER A 224 -9.05 -2.00 -3.85
C SER A 224 -7.95 -0.95 -3.81
N SER A 225 -6.92 -1.13 -3.00
CA SER A 225 -5.88 -0.12 -2.79
C SER A 225 -4.52 -0.72 -2.47
N VAL A 226 -3.49 0.12 -2.45
CA VAL A 226 -2.15 -0.23 -1.99
C VAL A 226 -1.69 0.81 -0.98
N LEU A 227 -1.35 0.38 0.23
CA LEU A 227 -0.65 1.16 1.24
C LEU A 227 0.80 0.69 1.31
N ASP A 228 1.71 1.51 0.81
CA ASP A 228 3.14 1.21 0.74
C ASP A 228 3.89 2.04 1.79
N ILE A 229 4.49 1.36 2.77
CA ILE A 229 5.16 1.97 3.93
C ILE A 229 6.62 1.56 3.93
N TYR A 230 7.51 2.54 4.05
CA TYR A 230 8.95 2.34 4.17
C TYR A 230 9.43 2.67 5.58
N GLN A 231 10.27 1.79 6.13
CA GLN A 231 10.98 2.04 7.38
C GLN A 231 12.21 2.93 7.13
N LYS A 232 12.61 3.71 8.14
CA LYS A 232 13.88 4.45 8.14
C LYS A 232 15.06 3.50 7.95
N ASP A 233 16.12 4.02 7.33
CA ASP A 233 17.35 3.25 7.13
C ASP A 233 18.28 3.30 8.35
N GLY A 234 18.01 4.21 9.30
CA GLY A 234 18.86 4.51 10.44
C GLY A 234 20.02 5.46 10.10
N SER A 235 20.63 6.06 11.12
CA SER A 235 21.76 6.99 10.95
C SER A 235 23.06 6.24 10.68
N SER A 236 23.77 6.59 9.60
CA SER A 236 25.13 6.09 9.37
C SER A 236 26.22 7.03 9.94
N LYS A 237 25.85 8.13 10.57
CA LYS A 237 26.78 9.15 11.13
C LYS A 237 26.93 9.06 12.63
N ASP A 238 25.81 9.18 13.32
CA ASP A 238 25.77 9.30 14.78
C ASP A 238 24.75 8.34 15.39
N PHE A 239 24.99 7.97 16.63
CA PHE A 239 24.07 7.15 17.41
C PHE A 239 22.99 8.01 18.05
N HIS A 240 21.74 7.59 17.87
CA HIS A 240 20.56 8.25 18.43
C HIS A 240 19.66 7.27 19.12
N VAL A 241 19.03 7.71 20.21
CA VAL A 241 17.97 6.98 20.89
C VAL A 241 16.77 7.91 21.01
N ASN A 242 15.62 7.43 20.56
CA ASN A 242 14.33 8.07 20.72
C ASN A 242 13.40 7.17 21.51
N GLY A 243 12.51 7.75 22.28
CA GLY A 243 11.54 6.95 23.02
C GLY A 243 10.39 7.78 23.55
N GLY A 244 9.37 7.10 24.02
CA GLY A 244 8.21 7.71 24.64
C GLY A 244 7.54 6.77 25.61
N ILE A 245 7.04 7.33 26.71
CA ILE A 245 6.22 6.64 27.69
C ILE A 245 4.84 7.28 27.63
N GLY A 246 3.85 6.49 27.19
CA GLY A 246 2.44 6.88 27.16
C GLY A 246 1.66 6.29 28.32
N LEU A 247 0.37 6.57 28.37
CA LEU A 247 -0.53 6.04 29.39
C LEU A 247 -0.67 4.51 29.31
N ILE A 248 -0.70 3.95 28.10
CA ILE A 248 -1.02 2.54 27.84
C ILE A 248 0.08 1.77 27.09
N SER A 249 1.05 2.47 26.53
CA SER A 249 2.16 1.89 25.77
C SER A 249 3.44 2.69 25.95
N SER A 250 4.56 2.04 25.78
CA SER A 250 5.89 2.66 25.70
C SER A 250 6.61 2.20 24.46
N ARG A 251 7.47 3.04 23.93
CA ARG A 251 8.30 2.75 22.76
C ARG A 251 9.72 3.24 22.95
N ILE A 252 10.64 2.56 22.31
CA ILE A 252 12.05 2.95 22.24
C ILE A 252 12.58 2.59 20.86
N LEU A 253 13.44 3.44 20.32
CA LEU A 253 14.14 3.21 19.06
C LEU A 253 15.58 3.66 19.21
N ALA A 254 16.51 2.79 18.85
CA ALA A 254 17.93 3.07 18.77
C ALA A 254 18.39 2.94 17.31
N GLU A 255 19.16 3.90 16.83
CA GLU A 255 19.74 3.90 15.48
C GLU A 255 21.16 4.43 15.52
N GLY A 256 22.00 3.95 14.63
CA GLY A 256 23.38 4.41 14.56
C GLY A 256 24.23 3.72 13.50
N PRO A 257 25.51 4.12 13.36
CA PRO A 257 26.41 3.53 12.39
C PRO A 257 26.85 2.12 12.78
N ILE A 258 26.79 1.19 11.82
CA ILE A 258 27.58 -0.07 11.84
C ILE A 258 29.00 0.24 11.36
N VAL A 259 29.07 0.98 10.23
CA VAL A 259 30.28 1.55 9.67
C VAL A 259 29.98 2.97 9.29
N LYS A 260 30.72 3.94 9.85
CA LYS A 260 30.47 5.36 9.63
C LYS A 260 30.38 5.69 8.12
N ASP A 261 29.35 6.46 7.75
CA ASP A 261 29.01 6.89 6.38
C ASP A 261 28.71 5.75 5.38
N ARG A 262 28.73 4.47 5.80
CA ARG A 262 28.53 3.33 4.90
C ARG A 262 27.46 2.35 5.33
N GLY A 263 27.24 2.21 6.62
CA GLY A 263 26.27 1.25 7.13
C GLY A 263 25.61 1.71 8.39
N SER A 264 24.33 1.43 8.53
CA SER A 264 23.50 1.82 9.66
C SER A 264 22.67 0.66 10.19
N PHE A 265 22.27 0.76 11.42
CA PHE A 265 21.25 -0.07 12.01
C PHE A 265 20.12 0.80 12.60
N LEU A 266 18.94 0.20 12.66
CA LEU A 266 17.78 0.69 13.38
C LEU A 266 17.15 -0.50 14.10
N ILE A 267 16.89 -0.35 15.40
CA ILE A 267 16.16 -1.32 16.21
C ILE A 267 15.15 -0.53 17.04
N GLY A 268 13.87 -0.81 16.85
CA GLY A 268 12.78 -0.17 17.59
C GLY A 268 11.86 -1.20 18.21
N GLY A 269 11.47 -0.99 19.45
CA GLY A 269 10.51 -1.81 20.16
C GLY A 269 9.37 -0.99 20.74
N ARG A 270 8.19 -1.58 20.79
CA ARG A 270 7.00 -1.01 21.40
C ARG A 270 6.29 -2.10 22.21
N ALA A 271 5.77 -1.73 23.37
CA ALA A 271 4.98 -2.63 24.21
C ALA A 271 3.84 -1.88 24.87
N SER A 272 2.67 -2.50 24.86
CA SER A 272 1.49 -2.03 25.58
C SER A 272 1.38 -2.71 26.94
N TYR A 273 0.92 -1.96 27.92
CA TYR A 273 0.64 -2.42 29.29
C TYR A 273 -0.77 -2.01 29.76
N ALA A 274 -1.69 -1.80 28.81
CA ALA A 274 -3.07 -1.41 29.10
C ALA A 274 -3.77 -2.38 30.07
N HIS A 275 -3.42 -3.66 30.03
CA HIS A 275 -3.97 -4.68 30.95
C HIS A 275 -3.63 -4.42 32.43
N LEU A 276 -2.61 -3.62 32.75
CA LEU A 276 -2.30 -3.27 34.15
C LEU A 276 -3.43 -2.45 34.78
N PHE A 277 -4.15 -1.66 33.98
CA PHE A 277 -5.33 -0.92 34.45
C PHE A 277 -6.52 -1.86 34.71
N LEU A 278 -6.64 -2.97 33.99
CA LEU A 278 -7.67 -3.99 34.22
C LEU A 278 -7.49 -4.64 35.60
N LYS A 279 -6.25 -4.80 36.06
CA LYS A 279 -5.92 -5.38 37.38
C LYS A 279 -6.36 -4.50 38.56
N LEU A 280 -6.68 -3.24 38.34
CA LEU A 280 -7.21 -2.34 39.37
C LEU A 280 -8.71 -2.58 39.69
N SER A 281 -9.41 -3.34 38.84
CA SER A 281 -10.80 -3.73 39.03
C SER A 281 -10.87 -5.20 39.44
N GLU A 282 -11.55 -5.50 40.54
CA GLU A 282 -11.79 -6.89 40.99
C GLU A 282 -12.49 -7.74 39.93
N GLU A 283 -13.40 -7.11 39.14
CA GLU A 283 -14.15 -7.77 38.06
C GLU A 283 -13.29 -8.11 36.86
N ASN A 284 -12.27 -7.29 36.56
CA ASN A 284 -11.47 -7.39 35.33
C ASN A 284 -10.02 -7.83 35.55
N LYS A 285 -9.62 -8.14 36.80
CA LYS A 285 -8.22 -8.45 37.15
C LYS A 285 -7.63 -9.67 36.43
N ASP A 286 -8.48 -10.61 36.03
CA ASP A 286 -8.09 -11.82 35.27
C ASP A 286 -8.09 -11.62 33.75
N ASN A 287 -8.54 -10.44 33.28
CA ASN A 287 -8.50 -10.09 31.85
C ASN A 287 -7.12 -9.58 31.47
N THR A 288 -6.72 -9.88 30.24
CA THR A 288 -5.42 -9.48 29.69
C THR A 288 -5.61 -8.90 28.30
N ALA A 289 -4.99 -7.76 28.02
CA ALA A 289 -4.95 -7.13 26.70
C ALA A 289 -3.62 -6.38 26.55
N TYR A 290 -2.70 -6.92 25.76
CA TYR A 290 -1.44 -6.26 25.47
C TYR A 290 -0.94 -6.63 24.08
N PHE A 291 -0.08 -5.79 23.55
CA PHE A 291 0.73 -6.09 22.36
C PHE A 291 2.19 -5.72 22.59
N TYR A 292 3.04 -6.27 21.77
CA TYR A 292 4.42 -5.85 21.61
C TYR A 292 4.86 -6.01 20.17
N ASP A 293 5.75 -5.14 19.73
CA ASP A 293 6.34 -5.21 18.40
C ASP A 293 7.83 -4.84 18.40
N LEU A 294 8.50 -5.31 17.37
CA LEU A 294 9.91 -5.06 17.10
C LEU A 294 10.08 -4.71 15.61
N ASN A 295 10.74 -3.60 15.35
CA ASN A 295 11.20 -3.17 14.04
C ASN A 295 12.72 -3.26 13.97
N THR A 296 13.26 -3.81 12.91
CA THR A 296 14.70 -3.87 12.68
C THR A 296 15.03 -3.49 11.25
N LYS A 297 16.12 -2.75 11.05
CA LYS A 297 16.66 -2.50 9.72
C LYS A 297 18.19 -2.36 9.77
N LEU A 298 18.86 -3.05 8.86
CA LEU A 298 20.29 -2.93 8.61
C LEU A 298 20.47 -2.44 7.17
N SER A 299 21.28 -1.43 7.00
CA SER A 299 21.59 -0.85 5.68
C SER A 299 23.11 -0.84 5.49
N TYR A 300 23.57 -1.26 4.32
CA TYR A 300 25.00 -1.27 4.03
C TYR A 300 25.30 -0.95 2.57
N LYS A 301 26.06 0.11 2.33
CA LYS A 301 26.58 0.51 1.03
C LYS A 301 27.86 -0.27 0.73
N LEU A 302 27.76 -1.28 -0.13
CA LEU A 302 28.92 -2.08 -0.56
C LEU A 302 29.89 -1.21 -1.38
N ASN A 303 29.35 -0.45 -2.33
CA ASN A 303 30.06 0.53 -3.16
C ASN A 303 29.06 1.54 -3.74
N ASP A 304 29.47 2.45 -4.63
CA ASP A 304 28.62 3.49 -5.20
C ASP A 304 27.45 2.97 -6.07
N ASN A 305 27.51 1.73 -6.48
CA ASN A 305 26.49 1.12 -7.33
C ASN A 305 25.70 0.02 -6.62
N ASN A 306 26.10 -0.41 -5.41
CA ASN A 306 25.49 -1.53 -4.71
C ASN A 306 25.19 -1.19 -3.24
N SER A 307 23.93 -1.38 -2.84
CA SER A 307 23.49 -1.26 -1.46
C SER A 307 22.65 -2.46 -1.06
N LEU A 308 22.87 -2.95 0.15
CA LEU A 308 22.11 -4.05 0.76
C LEU A 308 21.28 -3.51 1.92
N TYR A 309 20.09 -4.05 2.07
CA TYR A 309 19.18 -3.76 3.17
C TYR A 309 18.60 -5.06 3.70
N LEU A 310 18.55 -5.19 5.01
CA LEU A 310 17.81 -6.25 5.69
C LEU A 310 16.82 -5.57 6.63
N SER A 311 15.54 -5.74 6.38
CA SER A 311 14.48 -5.20 7.23
C SER A 311 13.62 -6.31 7.79
N GLY A 312 13.12 -6.14 9.02
CA GLY A 312 12.26 -7.08 9.70
C GLY A 312 11.24 -6.38 10.59
N TYR A 313 10.12 -7.04 10.75
CA TYR A 313 9.06 -6.67 11.68
C TYR A 313 8.58 -7.93 12.40
N PHE A 314 8.33 -7.82 13.68
CA PHE A 314 7.65 -8.82 14.48
C PHE A 314 6.64 -8.14 15.39
N GLY A 315 5.38 -8.54 15.36
CA GLY A 315 4.34 -8.04 16.25
C GLY A 315 3.46 -9.17 16.78
N ARG A 316 3.03 -9.04 18.02
CA ARG A 316 2.18 -10.03 18.68
C ARG A 316 1.19 -9.34 19.60
N ASP A 317 -0.07 -9.75 19.49
CA ASP A 317 -1.17 -9.37 20.37
C ASP A 317 -1.60 -10.54 21.21
N VAL A 318 -1.97 -10.28 22.45
CA VAL A 318 -2.56 -11.22 23.37
C VAL A 318 -3.77 -10.58 24.03
N PHE A 319 -4.91 -11.22 23.86
CA PHE A 319 -6.15 -10.84 24.52
C PHE A 319 -6.75 -12.06 25.23
N SER A 320 -7.07 -11.93 26.51
CA SER A 320 -7.65 -13.01 27.28
C SER A 320 -8.74 -12.50 28.21
N LEU A 321 -9.88 -13.20 28.23
CA LEU A 321 -11.01 -12.96 29.13
C LEU A 321 -11.08 -14.07 30.16
N ASN A 322 -10.87 -13.73 31.43
CA ASN A 322 -10.95 -14.65 32.57
C ASN A 322 -10.15 -15.96 32.38
N LYS A 323 -9.10 -15.91 31.55
CA LYS A 323 -8.30 -17.09 31.14
C LYS A 323 -9.09 -18.18 30.39
N SER A 324 -10.41 -18.03 30.26
CA SER A 324 -11.29 -18.99 29.60
C SER A 324 -11.31 -18.85 28.09
N PHE A 325 -11.08 -17.62 27.59
CA PHE A 325 -10.98 -17.28 26.18
C PHE A 325 -9.64 -16.54 25.98
N THR A 326 -8.75 -17.08 25.18
CA THR A 326 -7.50 -16.40 24.84
C THR A 326 -7.32 -16.35 23.32
N ASN A 327 -7.03 -15.16 22.83
CA ASN A 327 -6.75 -14.86 21.44
C ASN A 327 -5.33 -14.33 21.30
N ILE A 328 -4.57 -14.90 20.36
CA ILE A 328 -3.18 -14.51 20.07
C ILE A 328 -3.04 -14.37 18.56
N TYR A 329 -2.57 -13.21 18.09
CA TYR A 329 -2.33 -13.00 16.66
C TYR A 329 -1.15 -12.06 16.42
N GLY A 330 -0.67 -12.02 15.19
CA GLY A 330 0.41 -11.10 14.83
C GLY A 330 1.07 -11.41 13.49
N ASN A 331 1.94 -10.50 13.06
CA ASN A 331 2.71 -10.62 11.84
C ASN A 331 4.20 -10.77 12.14
N SER A 332 4.89 -11.47 11.25
CA SER A 332 6.35 -11.51 11.20
C SER A 332 6.78 -11.30 9.75
N THR A 333 7.71 -10.39 9.51
CA THR A 333 8.24 -10.16 8.16
C THR A 333 9.76 -10.06 8.16
N LEU A 334 10.35 -10.48 7.04
CA LEU A 334 11.77 -10.30 6.74
C LEU A 334 11.93 -9.97 5.27
N ASN A 335 12.73 -8.96 4.95
CA ASN A 335 13.06 -8.60 3.57
C ASN A 335 14.57 -8.37 3.43
N LEU A 336 15.22 -9.17 2.60
CA LEU A 336 16.58 -8.93 2.12
C LEU A 336 16.52 -8.29 0.74
N ARG A 337 17.05 -7.08 0.63
CA ARG A 337 16.96 -6.25 -0.57
C ARG A 337 18.34 -5.86 -1.06
N TRP A 338 18.55 -5.99 -2.37
CA TRP A 338 19.74 -5.53 -3.07
C TRP A 338 19.38 -4.49 -4.13
N ASN A 339 19.88 -3.27 -3.94
CA ASN A 339 19.78 -2.21 -4.91
C ASN A 339 21.04 -2.16 -5.75
N HIS A 340 20.88 -2.16 -7.08
CA HIS A 340 21.99 -2.10 -8.02
C HIS A 340 21.77 -1.03 -9.10
N LEU A 341 22.80 -0.21 -9.29
CA LEU A 341 22.84 0.81 -10.33
C LEU A 341 23.69 0.30 -11.48
N TYR A 342 23.06 -0.16 -12.57
CA TYR A 342 23.73 -0.64 -13.77
C TYR A 342 24.38 0.48 -14.57
N SER A 343 23.73 1.66 -14.60
CA SER A 343 24.20 2.85 -15.29
C SER A 343 23.54 4.10 -14.70
N ASP A 344 23.92 5.29 -15.17
CA ASP A 344 23.28 6.56 -14.80
C ASP A 344 21.76 6.61 -15.07
N LYS A 345 21.23 5.65 -15.84
CA LYS A 345 19.83 5.58 -16.24
C LYS A 345 19.10 4.32 -15.80
N LEU A 346 19.79 3.26 -15.45
CA LEU A 346 19.19 1.97 -15.15
C LEU A 346 19.48 1.56 -13.70
N PHE A 347 18.43 1.58 -12.90
CA PHE A 347 18.40 1.16 -11.51
C PHE A 347 17.61 -0.15 -11.37
N SER A 348 18.02 -1.03 -10.45
CA SER A 348 17.26 -2.23 -10.10
C SER A 348 17.15 -2.43 -8.59
N ASN A 349 16.11 -3.16 -8.20
CA ASN A 349 15.81 -3.57 -6.84
C ASN A 349 15.41 -5.05 -6.81
N LEU A 350 16.24 -5.91 -6.25
CA LEU A 350 15.93 -7.32 -5.98
C LEU A 350 15.57 -7.48 -4.50
N SER A 351 14.39 -8.05 -4.24
CA SER A 351 13.91 -8.32 -2.89
C SER A 351 13.56 -9.79 -2.71
N LEU A 352 14.04 -10.38 -1.61
CA LEU A 352 13.66 -11.69 -1.11
C LEU A 352 12.88 -11.48 0.18
N ILE A 353 11.59 -11.81 0.15
CA ILE A 353 10.64 -11.41 1.18
C ILE A 353 9.98 -12.64 1.80
N TYR A 354 9.90 -12.63 3.11
CA TYR A 354 9.11 -13.56 3.91
C TYR A 354 8.06 -12.78 4.70
N SER A 355 6.81 -13.25 4.71
CA SER A 355 5.76 -12.74 5.57
C SER A 355 4.97 -13.89 6.16
N ASP A 356 4.62 -13.78 7.44
CA ASP A 356 3.88 -14.76 8.21
C ASP A 356 2.83 -14.03 9.05
N TYR A 357 1.59 -14.47 8.95
CA TYR A 357 0.51 -14.07 9.84
C TYR A 357 0.05 -15.28 10.61
N TYR A 358 0.10 -15.19 11.90
CA TYR A 358 -0.33 -16.20 12.84
C TYR A 358 -1.57 -15.75 13.60
N TYR A 359 -2.47 -16.69 13.82
CA TYR A 359 -3.66 -16.54 14.63
C TYR A 359 -3.87 -17.79 15.50
N GLY A 360 -4.14 -17.58 16.80
CA GLY A 360 -4.45 -18.64 17.77
C GLY A 360 -5.66 -18.27 18.62
N LEU A 361 -6.55 -19.22 18.79
CA LEU A 361 -7.70 -19.18 19.70
C LEU A 361 -7.59 -20.31 20.71
N ASP A 362 -7.76 -19.99 21.98
CA ASP A 362 -7.82 -20.95 23.07
C ASP A 362 -9.12 -20.73 23.85
N LEU A 363 -9.96 -21.78 23.89
CA LEU A 363 -11.22 -21.83 24.64
C LEU A 363 -11.08 -22.88 25.74
N ASP A 364 -10.48 -22.50 26.86
CA ASP A 364 -10.15 -23.41 27.94
C ASP A 364 -11.39 -24.10 28.55
N PHE A 365 -12.53 -23.40 28.58
CA PHE A 365 -13.79 -23.92 29.11
C PHE A 365 -14.38 -25.10 28.31
N VAL A 366 -14.01 -25.26 27.04
CA VAL A 366 -14.36 -26.43 26.20
C VAL A 366 -13.16 -27.29 25.89
N GLY A 367 -11.97 -26.93 26.36
CA GLY A 367 -10.75 -27.67 26.09
C GLY A 367 -10.27 -27.57 24.62
N PHE A 368 -10.62 -26.50 23.90
CA PHE A 368 -10.38 -26.31 22.48
C PHE A 368 -9.28 -25.29 22.22
N LYS A 369 -8.28 -25.67 21.44
CA LYS A 369 -7.27 -24.75 20.92
C LYS A 369 -7.23 -24.87 19.39
N TRP A 370 -7.19 -23.72 18.71
CA TRP A 370 -7.11 -23.61 17.26
C TRP A 370 -6.01 -22.64 16.85
N ASP A 371 -5.13 -23.08 15.93
CA ASP A 371 -4.08 -22.28 15.33
C ASP A 371 -4.30 -22.19 13.82
N SER A 372 -4.25 -20.99 13.27
CA SER A 372 -4.42 -20.70 11.84
C SER A 372 -3.36 -19.71 11.36
N GLY A 373 -3.23 -19.53 10.04
CA GLY A 373 -2.30 -18.54 9.51
C GLY A 373 -1.98 -18.67 8.03
N ILE A 374 -1.21 -17.72 7.55
CA ILE A 374 -0.74 -17.67 6.17
C ILE A 374 0.74 -17.27 6.14
N LYS A 375 1.53 -18.00 5.36
CA LYS A 375 2.92 -17.67 5.04
C LYS A 375 3.06 -17.36 3.58
N ASN A 376 3.86 -16.35 3.24
CA ASN A 376 4.29 -16.12 1.88
C ASN A 376 5.82 -16.01 1.75
N TYR A 377 6.34 -16.56 0.67
CA TYR A 377 7.72 -16.44 0.24
C TYR A 377 7.71 -15.76 -1.11
N ASN A 378 8.30 -14.59 -1.20
CA ASN A 378 8.18 -13.73 -2.37
C ASN A 378 9.56 -13.35 -2.90
N ILE A 379 9.76 -13.48 -4.20
CA ILE A 379 10.88 -12.92 -4.93
C ILE A 379 10.36 -11.83 -5.87
N LYS A 380 10.96 -10.65 -5.81
CA LYS A 380 10.58 -9.52 -6.63
C LYS A 380 11.82 -8.86 -7.21
N TYR A 381 11.82 -8.60 -8.52
CA TYR A 381 12.92 -7.93 -9.19
C TYR A 381 12.40 -6.81 -10.08
N ASP A 382 12.60 -5.58 -9.64
CA ASP A 382 12.16 -4.35 -10.27
C ASP A 382 13.32 -3.67 -11.00
N PHE A 383 13.01 -3.10 -12.16
CA PHE A 383 13.92 -2.25 -12.94
C PHE A 383 13.26 -0.90 -13.21
N LYS A 384 14.04 0.18 -13.04
CA LYS A 384 13.67 1.54 -13.44
C LYS A 384 14.67 2.05 -14.45
N ASN A 385 14.18 2.36 -15.65
CA ASN A 385 15.00 2.88 -16.74
C ASN A 385 14.56 4.29 -17.12
N TYR A 386 15.41 5.27 -16.91
CA TYR A 386 15.24 6.68 -17.25
C TYR A 386 15.74 6.91 -18.68
N ILE A 387 14.97 6.45 -19.69
CA ILE A 387 15.39 6.45 -21.10
C ILE A 387 15.68 7.89 -21.58
N SER A 388 14.80 8.84 -21.23
CA SER A 388 14.98 10.26 -21.48
C SER A 388 14.29 11.12 -20.41
N ASP A 389 14.42 12.45 -20.51
CA ASP A 389 13.68 13.42 -19.70
C ASP A 389 12.15 13.28 -19.79
N LYS A 390 11.66 12.72 -20.90
CA LYS A 390 10.22 12.57 -21.19
C LYS A 390 9.71 11.15 -21.11
N PHE A 391 10.59 10.16 -21.03
CA PHE A 391 10.21 8.75 -21.08
C PHE A 391 10.94 7.93 -20.01
N LYS A 392 10.16 7.38 -19.08
CA LYS A 392 10.60 6.46 -18.04
C LYS A 392 9.92 5.12 -18.23
N LEU A 393 10.65 4.04 -18.02
CA LEU A 393 10.15 2.67 -18.15
C LEU A 393 10.46 1.91 -16.87
N ASN A 394 9.44 1.35 -16.23
CA ASN A 394 9.57 0.43 -15.11
C ASN A 394 9.10 -0.96 -15.58
N TYR A 395 9.82 -2.00 -15.22
CA TYR A 395 9.44 -3.37 -15.55
C TYR A 395 10.03 -4.33 -14.51
N GLY A 396 9.45 -5.49 -14.43
CA GLY A 396 9.92 -6.46 -13.46
C GLY A 396 9.14 -7.75 -13.45
N LEU A 397 9.53 -8.58 -12.50
CA LEU A 397 8.89 -9.85 -12.22
C LEU A 397 8.65 -9.99 -10.70
N ASN A 398 7.63 -10.78 -10.38
CA ASN A 398 7.25 -11.08 -9.02
C ASN A 398 6.80 -12.54 -8.95
N GLY A 399 7.18 -13.29 -7.94
CA GLY A 399 6.75 -14.66 -7.73
C GLY A 399 6.51 -14.92 -6.26
N ILE A 400 5.26 -15.25 -5.89
CA ILE A 400 4.86 -15.47 -4.50
C ILE A 400 4.40 -16.90 -4.34
N TYR A 401 5.02 -17.62 -3.40
CA TYR A 401 4.55 -18.93 -2.95
C TYR A 401 3.86 -18.78 -1.60
N TYR A 402 2.65 -19.31 -1.50
CA TYR A 402 1.81 -19.24 -0.30
C TYR A 402 1.62 -20.61 0.34
N GLU A 403 1.62 -20.62 1.67
CA GLU A 403 1.17 -21.74 2.50
C GLU A 403 0.06 -21.22 3.43
N PHE A 404 -1.13 -21.77 3.29
CA PHE A 404 -2.30 -21.47 4.13
C PHE A 404 -2.48 -22.61 5.12
N ASN A 405 -2.58 -22.28 6.39
CA ASN A 405 -3.05 -23.17 7.44
C ASN A 405 -4.47 -22.75 7.83
N PRO A 406 -5.53 -23.41 7.33
CA PRO A 406 -6.91 -23.06 7.69
C PRO A 406 -7.21 -23.36 9.15
N GLY A 407 -6.51 -24.30 9.75
CA GLY A 407 -6.66 -24.60 11.17
C GLY A 407 -5.95 -25.87 11.61
N THR A 408 -5.35 -25.80 12.79
CA THR A 408 -4.86 -26.95 13.56
C THR A 408 -5.63 -26.94 14.87
N ILE A 409 -6.40 -28.01 15.12
CA ILE A 409 -7.22 -28.16 16.32
C ILE A 409 -6.46 -29.04 17.30
N LYS A 410 -6.40 -28.64 18.57
CA LYS A 410 -5.73 -29.39 19.65
C LYS A 410 -6.56 -29.33 20.92
N PRO A 411 -6.54 -30.38 21.75
CA PRO A 411 -7.04 -30.30 23.12
C PRO A 411 -6.13 -29.37 23.95
N THR A 412 -6.70 -28.65 24.90
CA THR A 412 -5.93 -27.82 25.86
C THR A 412 -5.36 -28.62 27.00
N ASN A 413 -6.00 -29.77 27.34
CA ASN A 413 -5.59 -30.67 28.41
C ASN A 413 -6.08 -32.11 28.14
N ASP A 414 -5.65 -33.06 28.98
CA ASP A 414 -5.94 -34.50 28.81
C ASP A 414 -7.41 -34.90 29.10
N VAL A 415 -8.20 -34.01 29.71
CA VAL A 415 -9.62 -34.25 30.00
C VAL A 415 -10.55 -33.61 28.95
N SER A 416 -9.99 -32.94 27.97
CA SER A 416 -10.71 -32.32 26.87
C SER A 416 -11.39 -33.39 26.03
N GLY A 417 -12.66 -33.17 25.67
CA GLY A 417 -13.39 -34.00 24.70
C GLY A 417 -13.03 -33.74 23.23
N ILE A 418 -12.06 -32.83 22.96
CA ILE A 418 -11.65 -32.42 21.63
C ILE A 418 -10.61 -33.40 21.07
N ASN A 419 -10.87 -33.92 19.88
CA ASN A 419 -9.88 -34.69 19.14
C ASN A 419 -8.94 -33.77 18.38
N PRO A 420 -7.62 -34.03 18.40
CA PRO A 420 -6.66 -33.30 17.54
C PRO A 420 -7.04 -33.50 16.08
N ASP A 421 -7.05 -32.40 15.32
CA ASP A 421 -7.28 -32.40 13.87
C ASP A 421 -6.42 -31.36 13.19
N GLN A 422 -6.04 -31.64 11.94
CA GLN A 422 -5.32 -30.73 11.08
C GLN A 422 -6.11 -30.55 9.79
N LEU A 423 -6.76 -29.41 9.64
CA LEU A 423 -7.41 -29.06 8.38
C LEU A 423 -6.38 -29.04 7.24
N ASP A 424 -6.80 -29.48 6.06
CA ASP A 424 -5.91 -29.57 4.90
C ASP A 424 -5.24 -28.24 4.59
N LYS A 425 -3.92 -28.18 4.71
CA LYS A 425 -3.14 -27.03 4.28
C LYS A 425 -3.34 -26.79 2.80
N LYS A 426 -3.40 -25.52 2.42
CA LYS A 426 -3.56 -25.13 1.02
C LYS A 426 -2.29 -24.40 0.55
N TYR A 427 -1.93 -24.65 -0.72
CA TYR A 427 -0.73 -24.08 -1.31
C TYR A 427 -1.08 -23.37 -2.60
N ALA A 428 -0.40 -22.25 -2.87
CA ALA A 428 -0.58 -21.54 -4.13
C ALA A 428 0.74 -20.90 -4.59
N PHE A 429 0.84 -20.69 -5.91
CA PHE A 429 1.93 -19.95 -6.53
C PHE A 429 1.38 -18.88 -7.45
N GLU A 430 1.81 -17.62 -7.24
CA GLU A 430 1.36 -16.42 -7.96
C GLU A 430 2.56 -15.75 -8.64
N PRO A 431 2.97 -16.17 -9.85
CA PRO A 431 3.97 -15.45 -10.63
C PRO A 431 3.30 -14.33 -11.44
N ALA A 432 4.04 -13.24 -11.64
CA ALA A 432 3.62 -12.14 -12.49
C ALA A 432 4.80 -11.45 -13.16
N ILE A 433 4.55 -10.90 -14.35
CA ILE A 433 5.43 -9.99 -15.05
C ILE A 433 4.69 -8.68 -15.28
N TYR A 434 5.41 -7.56 -15.31
CA TYR A 434 4.80 -6.26 -15.50
C TYR A 434 5.74 -5.26 -16.17
N ILE A 435 5.11 -4.29 -16.81
CA ILE A 435 5.76 -3.16 -17.45
C ILE A 435 4.88 -1.92 -17.26
N ASP A 436 5.49 -0.79 -16.88
CA ASP A 436 4.88 0.53 -16.79
C ASP A 436 5.74 1.53 -17.56
N ALA A 437 5.10 2.39 -18.33
CA ALA A 437 5.77 3.50 -19.02
C ALA A 437 5.12 4.83 -18.61
N GLU A 438 5.94 5.83 -18.30
CA GLU A 438 5.51 7.23 -18.16
C GLU A 438 6.10 8.02 -19.33
N ASN A 439 5.25 8.71 -20.09
CA ASN A 439 5.65 9.44 -21.29
C ASN A 439 5.01 10.84 -21.33
N GLN A 440 5.84 11.86 -21.40
CA GLN A 440 5.40 13.23 -21.68
C GLN A 440 5.24 13.44 -23.19
N LEU A 441 4.02 13.26 -23.69
CA LEU A 441 3.70 13.39 -25.13
C LEU A 441 3.81 14.83 -25.62
N SER A 442 3.49 15.79 -24.77
CA SER A 442 3.60 17.21 -25.07
C SER A 442 3.89 18.03 -23.81
N LYS A 443 4.02 19.37 -23.94
CA LYS A 443 4.15 20.24 -22.76
C LYS A 443 2.94 20.19 -21.82
N LYS A 444 1.76 19.77 -22.35
CA LYS A 444 0.49 19.75 -21.60
C LYS A 444 0.00 18.34 -21.27
N ILE A 445 0.52 17.31 -21.93
CA ILE A 445 0.00 15.94 -21.83
C ILE A 445 1.11 15.01 -21.36
N THR A 446 0.88 14.38 -20.22
CA THR A 446 1.69 13.24 -19.73
C THR A 446 0.77 12.04 -19.56
N VAL A 447 1.22 10.88 -20.02
CA VAL A 447 0.49 9.62 -19.90
C VAL A 447 1.34 8.61 -19.14
N ALA A 448 0.70 7.78 -18.35
CA ALA A 448 1.28 6.54 -17.85
C ALA A 448 0.41 5.37 -18.32
N TYR A 449 1.05 4.32 -18.79
CA TYR A 449 0.38 3.11 -19.21
C TYR A 449 1.19 1.90 -18.82
N GLY A 450 0.51 0.88 -18.37
CA GLY A 450 1.15 -0.32 -17.86
C GLY A 450 0.31 -1.56 -18.09
N LEU A 451 0.99 -2.69 -17.99
CA LEU A 451 0.38 -3.99 -18.13
C LEU A 451 1.03 -4.93 -17.13
N ARG A 452 0.22 -5.59 -16.34
CA ARG A 452 0.61 -6.72 -15.52
C ARG A 452 -0.07 -7.97 -16.06
N TYR A 453 0.68 -9.05 -16.20
CA TYR A 453 0.15 -10.38 -16.47
C TYR A 453 0.44 -11.24 -15.25
N SER A 454 -0.61 -11.62 -14.53
CA SER A 454 -0.54 -12.45 -13.35
C SER A 454 -1.11 -13.84 -13.64
N LEU A 455 -0.43 -14.84 -13.12
CA LEU A 455 -0.84 -16.22 -13.13
C LEU A 455 -1.09 -16.65 -11.68
N PHE A 456 -1.98 -17.59 -11.48
CA PHE A 456 -2.23 -18.16 -10.16
C PHE A 456 -2.45 -19.65 -10.29
N TYR A 457 -1.71 -20.42 -9.53
CA TYR A 457 -1.79 -21.89 -9.47
C TYR A 457 -2.18 -22.30 -8.06
N ARG A 458 -3.37 -22.86 -7.88
CA ARG A 458 -3.74 -23.60 -6.68
C ARG A 458 -3.06 -24.95 -6.72
N LEU A 459 -2.23 -25.25 -5.73
CA LEU A 459 -1.35 -26.44 -5.71
C LEU A 459 -1.81 -27.47 -4.68
N GLY A 460 -1.58 -28.76 -4.97
CA GLY A 460 -1.64 -29.87 -3.99
C GLY A 460 -0.37 -29.86 -3.08
N ALA A 461 -0.29 -30.68 -2.04
CA ALA A 461 -1.17 -31.82 -1.71
C ALA A 461 -2.52 -31.35 -1.13
N SER A 462 -3.62 -31.82 -1.70
CA SER A 462 -4.96 -31.56 -1.20
C SER A 462 -5.98 -32.53 -1.83
N THR A 463 -7.02 -32.84 -1.09
CA THR A 463 -8.20 -33.54 -1.62
C THR A 463 -9.26 -32.49 -1.96
N VAL A 464 -9.84 -32.59 -3.15
CA VAL A 464 -10.90 -31.70 -3.64
C VAL A 464 -12.20 -32.47 -3.72
N ASN A 465 -13.26 -31.94 -3.14
CA ASN A 465 -14.60 -32.48 -3.28
C ASN A 465 -15.15 -32.25 -4.70
N LEU A 466 -15.84 -33.24 -5.23
CA LEU A 466 -16.54 -33.16 -6.51
C LEU A 466 -18.04 -33.06 -6.24
N TYR A 467 -18.69 -32.15 -6.94
CA TYR A 467 -20.12 -31.90 -6.79
C TYR A 467 -20.84 -32.07 -8.12
N GLU A 468 -22.10 -32.45 -8.07
CA GLU A 468 -22.94 -32.50 -9.25
C GLU A 468 -22.99 -31.15 -9.94
N ASN A 469 -22.79 -31.11 -11.25
CA ASN A 469 -22.70 -29.89 -12.07
C ASN A 469 -21.67 -28.86 -11.57
N ASN A 470 -20.65 -29.30 -10.83
CA ASN A 470 -19.66 -28.40 -10.16
C ASN A 470 -20.32 -27.37 -9.24
N ASN A 471 -21.43 -27.68 -8.61
CA ASN A 471 -22.17 -26.75 -7.76
C ASN A 471 -22.12 -27.20 -6.29
N PRO A 472 -21.24 -26.61 -5.45
CA PRO A 472 -21.09 -26.96 -4.03
C PRO A 472 -22.24 -26.43 -3.15
N VAL A 473 -23.07 -25.51 -3.69
CA VAL A 473 -24.25 -24.95 -3.02
C VAL A 473 -25.47 -25.18 -3.89
N VAL A 474 -26.53 -25.75 -3.34
CA VAL A 474 -27.81 -25.99 -4.01
C VAL A 474 -28.91 -25.09 -3.42
N PHE A 475 -29.85 -24.69 -4.26
CA PHE A 475 -31.01 -23.93 -3.81
C PHE A 475 -32.21 -24.91 -3.60
N ASN A 476 -32.77 -24.85 -2.40
CA ASN A 476 -33.98 -25.59 -2.06
C ASN A 476 -35.20 -24.70 -2.36
N SER A 477 -35.92 -25.01 -3.45
CA SER A 477 -37.06 -24.22 -3.90
C SER A 477 -38.25 -24.26 -2.96
N ASP A 478 -38.41 -25.35 -2.17
CA ASP A 478 -39.54 -25.52 -1.25
C ASP A 478 -39.34 -24.66 0.01
N LEU A 479 -38.10 -24.60 0.50
CA LEU A 479 -37.73 -23.81 1.69
C LEU A 479 -37.24 -22.41 1.35
N GLN A 480 -36.96 -22.11 0.08
CA GLN A 480 -36.41 -20.83 -0.39
C GLN A 480 -35.08 -20.47 0.27
N ILE A 481 -34.22 -21.47 0.51
CA ILE A 481 -32.89 -21.31 1.13
C ILE A 481 -31.81 -21.99 0.31
N TYR A 482 -30.57 -21.57 0.52
CA TYR A 482 -29.39 -22.28 0.02
C TYR A 482 -28.92 -23.32 1.03
N GLU A 483 -28.56 -24.50 0.52
CA GLU A 483 -28.10 -25.64 1.30
C GLU A 483 -26.75 -26.14 0.79
N LYS A 484 -25.98 -26.83 1.65
CA LYS A 484 -24.72 -27.48 1.29
C LYS A 484 -25.01 -28.69 0.37
N ALA A 485 -24.37 -28.74 -0.80
CA ALA A 485 -24.47 -29.89 -1.69
C ALA A 485 -23.69 -31.07 -1.13
N THR A 486 -24.22 -32.31 -1.31
CA THR A 486 -23.48 -33.52 -0.96
C THR A 486 -22.41 -33.80 -2.02
N PRO A 487 -21.13 -34.00 -1.64
CA PRO A 487 -20.10 -34.41 -2.59
C PRO A 487 -20.43 -35.74 -3.25
N ILE A 488 -20.27 -35.84 -4.57
CA ILE A 488 -20.44 -37.08 -5.34
C ILE A 488 -19.14 -37.91 -5.42
N GLY A 489 -18.05 -37.37 -4.96
CA GLY A 489 -16.72 -37.98 -4.92
C GLY A 489 -15.64 -37.02 -4.49
N THR A 490 -14.42 -37.48 -4.50
CA THR A 490 -13.22 -36.70 -4.19
C THR A 490 -12.11 -36.98 -5.18
N GLU A 491 -11.25 -36.02 -5.43
CA GLU A 491 -10.04 -36.18 -6.23
C GLU A 491 -8.82 -35.71 -5.43
N TYR A 492 -7.79 -36.56 -5.32
CA TYR A 492 -6.56 -36.26 -4.63
C TYR A 492 -5.48 -35.72 -5.60
N TYR A 493 -4.93 -34.58 -5.27
CA TYR A 493 -3.81 -34.00 -5.98
C TYR A 493 -2.55 -34.10 -5.12
N GLY A 494 -1.50 -34.74 -5.66
CA GLY A 494 -0.21 -34.85 -4.99
C GLY A 494 0.51 -33.50 -4.84
N LYS A 495 1.55 -33.46 -4.03
CA LYS A 495 2.35 -32.25 -3.74
C LYS A 495 2.77 -31.52 -5.02
N ASN A 496 2.58 -30.20 -5.06
CA ASN A 496 2.90 -29.30 -6.18
C ASN A 496 2.17 -29.60 -7.51
N LYS A 497 1.18 -30.50 -7.53
CA LYS A 497 0.31 -30.66 -8.69
C LYS A 497 -0.68 -29.51 -8.75
N SER A 498 -0.91 -28.95 -9.94
CA SER A 498 -1.90 -27.90 -10.13
C SER A 498 -3.31 -28.47 -10.04
N ILE A 499 -4.10 -27.95 -9.13
CA ILE A 499 -5.53 -28.25 -8.94
C ILE A 499 -6.34 -27.35 -9.87
N LYS A 500 -6.07 -26.04 -9.81
CA LYS A 500 -6.74 -25.02 -10.60
C LYS A 500 -5.73 -23.92 -10.95
N ASN A 501 -5.89 -23.35 -12.13
CA ASN A 501 -5.11 -22.20 -12.55
C ASN A 501 -6.02 -21.07 -13.06
N TYR A 502 -5.54 -19.86 -12.86
CA TYR A 502 -6.13 -18.62 -13.36
C TYR A 502 -5.05 -17.76 -13.98
N ASN A 503 -5.42 -16.96 -14.97
CA ASN A 503 -4.54 -15.97 -15.56
C ASN A 503 -5.33 -14.69 -15.82
N ASN A 504 -4.70 -13.54 -15.54
CA ASN A 504 -5.35 -12.25 -15.70
C ASN A 504 -4.40 -11.25 -16.34
N LEU A 505 -4.95 -10.52 -17.30
CA LEU A 505 -4.32 -9.37 -17.89
C LEU A 505 -4.85 -8.12 -17.18
N GLU A 506 -3.96 -7.33 -16.59
CA GLU A 506 -4.29 -6.20 -15.74
C GLU A 506 -3.75 -4.89 -16.36
N PRO A 507 -4.46 -4.32 -17.37
CA PRO A 507 -4.09 -3.04 -17.97
C PRO A 507 -4.28 -1.89 -16.97
N ARG A 508 -3.39 -0.91 -17.08
CA ARG A 508 -3.36 0.32 -16.29
C ARG A 508 -3.15 1.50 -17.22
N PHE A 509 -3.86 2.58 -16.98
CA PHE A 509 -3.72 3.79 -17.75
C PHE A 509 -3.99 5.01 -16.88
N SER A 510 -3.18 6.05 -17.05
CA SER A 510 -3.43 7.36 -16.44
C SER A 510 -2.97 8.47 -17.38
N ILE A 511 -3.68 9.58 -17.37
CA ILE A 511 -3.37 10.76 -18.17
C ILE A 511 -3.51 12.01 -17.32
N SER A 512 -2.59 12.95 -17.50
CA SER A 512 -2.70 14.31 -17.01
C SER A 512 -2.73 15.28 -18.18
N TYR A 513 -3.77 16.11 -18.23
CA TYR A 513 -3.89 17.22 -19.17
C TYR A 513 -3.78 18.54 -18.41
N GLN A 514 -2.68 19.27 -18.60
CA GLN A 514 -2.46 20.57 -17.99
C GLN A 514 -3.28 21.64 -18.70
N LEU A 515 -4.17 22.29 -17.96
CA LEU A 515 -4.90 23.47 -18.43
C LEU A 515 -3.97 24.68 -18.46
N ASN A 516 -3.19 24.85 -17.38
CA ASN A 516 -2.13 25.85 -17.20
C ASN A 516 -1.09 25.36 -16.19
N ASP A 517 -0.17 26.23 -15.71
CA ASP A 517 0.91 25.85 -14.80
C ASP A 517 0.42 25.45 -13.40
N ASP A 518 -0.83 25.74 -13.02
CA ASP A 518 -1.40 25.47 -11.70
C ASP A 518 -2.61 24.54 -11.72
N GLN A 519 -3.07 24.11 -12.89
CA GLN A 519 -4.31 23.33 -13.03
C GLN A 519 -4.16 22.17 -14.01
N ALA A 520 -4.73 21.02 -13.63
CA ALA A 520 -4.80 19.86 -14.51
C ALA A 520 -6.13 19.09 -14.33
N ILE A 521 -6.55 18.44 -15.41
CA ILE A 521 -7.53 17.37 -15.39
C ILE A 521 -6.77 16.06 -15.54
N LYS A 522 -7.07 15.09 -14.69
CA LYS A 522 -6.45 13.76 -14.75
C LYS A 522 -7.53 12.70 -14.86
N ALA A 523 -7.23 11.62 -15.56
CA ALA A 523 -8.09 10.45 -15.61
C ALA A 523 -7.25 9.18 -15.45
N SER A 524 -7.84 8.13 -14.89
CA SER A 524 -7.19 6.83 -14.77
C SER A 524 -8.15 5.68 -14.94
N TYR A 525 -7.61 4.56 -15.40
CA TYR A 525 -8.24 3.25 -15.41
C TYR A 525 -7.25 2.22 -14.86
N ASN A 526 -7.74 1.31 -14.03
CA ASN A 526 -6.97 0.16 -13.61
C ASN A 526 -7.85 -1.08 -13.45
N ARG A 527 -7.34 -2.21 -13.96
CA ARG A 527 -7.84 -3.55 -13.65
C ARG A 527 -6.90 -4.23 -12.68
N MET A 528 -7.46 -4.91 -11.68
CA MET A 528 -6.72 -5.65 -10.68
C MET A 528 -7.36 -7.01 -10.42
N ALA A 529 -6.52 -8.03 -10.21
CA ALA A 529 -6.94 -9.37 -9.81
C ALA A 529 -6.53 -9.63 -8.36
N GLN A 530 -7.43 -10.24 -7.59
CA GLN A 530 -7.18 -10.71 -6.23
C GLN A 530 -7.45 -12.20 -6.13
N TYR A 531 -6.42 -12.95 -5.74
CA TYR A 531 -6.47 -14.41 -5.64
C TYR A 531 -6.62 -14.94 -4.21
N LEU A 532 -6.41 -14.07 -3.22
CA LEU A 532 -6.54 -14.39 -1.80
C LEU A 532 -7.82 -13.76 -1.26
N GLN A 533 -8.63 -14.57 -0.59
CA GLN A 533 -9.89 -14.14 0.01
C GLN A 533 -9.80 -14.23 1.54
N LEU A 534 -10.31 -13.25 2.24
CA LEU A 534 -10.54 -13.35 3.67
C LEU A 534 -11.97 -13.86 3.88
N ILE A 535 -12.09 -15.05 4.43
CA ILE A 535 -13.38 -15.65 4.77
C ILE A 535 -13.85 -15.02 6.08
N SER A 536 -14.85 -14.16 5.99
CA SER A 536 -15.38 -13.36 7.09
C SER A 536 -16.84 -13.00 6.83
N ASN A 537 -17.66 -13.08 7.84
CA ASN A 537 -19.06 -12.62 7.82
C ASN A 537 -19.27 -11.32 8.63
N THR A 538 -18.18 -10.63 8.99
CA THR A 538 -18.22 -9.40 9.78
C THR A 538 -17.92 -8.18 8.91
N SER A 539 -18.39 -7.01 9.33
CA SER A 539 -18.12 -5.72 8.67
C SER A 539 -16.68 -5.24 8.78
N SER A 540 -15.94 -5.76 9.76
CA SER A 540 -14.53 -5.49 10.01
C SER A 540 -13.80 -6.80 10.19
N PRO A 541 -12.61 -6.97 9.58
CA PRO A 541 -11.80 -8.15 9.80
C PRO A 541 -11.54 -8.40 11.28
N THR A 542 -11.72 -9.64 11.67
CA THR A 542 -11.40 -10.13 13.00
C THR A 542 -10.21 -11.08 12.92
N PRO A 543 -9.46 -11.27 13.98
CA PRO A 543 -8.43 -12.28 13.99
C PRO A 543 -8.94 -13.72 13.78
N LEU A 544 -10.25 -13.95 13.93
CA LEU A 544 -10.90 -15.26 13.66
C LEU A 544 -11.06 -15.59 12.16
N ASP A 545 -10.93 -14.58 11.30
CA ASP A 545 -11.14 -14.72 9.87
C ASP A 545 -9.97 -15.47 9.21
N VAL A 546 -10.29 -16.31 8.24
CA VAL A 546 -9.33 -17.24 7.64
C VAL A 546 -8.97 -16.81 6.21
N TRP A 547 -7.69 -16.68 5.92
CA TRP A 547 -7.21 -16.45 4.56
C TRP A 547 -7.27 -17.74 3.73
N MET A 548 -7.90 -17.66 2.57
CA MET A 548 -8.04 -18.76 1.63
C MET A 548 -7.60 -18.36 0.23
N PRO A 549 -6.97 -19.29 -0.53
CA PRO A 549 -6.66 -19.05 -1.94
C PRO A 549 -7.90 -19.21 -2.81
N SER A 550 -7.93 -18.56 -3.96
CA SER A 550 -8.82 -18.94 -5.05
C SER A 550 -8.63 -20.42 -5.42
N ASP A 551 -9.73 -21.07 -5.74
CA ASP A 551 -9.80 -22.53 -5.90
C ASP A 551 -10.77 -22.87 -7.05
N THR A 552 -11.10 -24.14 -7.23
CA THR A 552 -12.07 -24.60 -8.23
C THR A 552 -13.42 -23.89 -8.08
N TYR A 553 -13.86 -23.65 -6.84
CA TYR A 553 -15.16 -23.08 -6.50
C TYR A 553 -15.07 -21.64 -6.01
N ILE A 554 -13.89 -21.19 -5.57
CA ILE A 554 -13.63 -19.83 -5.11
C ILE A 554 -12.88 -19.07 -6.21
N LYS A 555 -13.60 -18.28 -7.00
CA LYS A 555 -13.02 -17.55 -8.13
C LYS A 555 -12.22 -16.33 -7.66
N PRO A 556 -11.19 -15.91 -8.40
CA PRO A 556 -10.51 -14.64 -8.11
C PRO A 556 -11.46 -13.46 -8.29
N GLN A 557 -11.35 -12.47 -7.41
CA GLN A 557 -12.02 -11.19 -7.61
C GLN A 557 -11.29 -10.39 -8.69
N ILE A 558 -12.06 -9.79 -9.60
CA ILE A 558 -11.55 -8.92 -10.66
C ILE A 558 -12.18 -7.55 -10.46
N ALA A 559 -11.35 -6.56 -10.24
CA ALA A 559 -11.77 -5.18 -10.04
C ALA A 559 -11.41 -4.32 -11.25
N ASP A 560 -12.37 -3.58 -11.78
CA ASP A 560 -12.20 -2.51 -12.75
C ASP A 560 -12.55 -1.18 -12.10
N GLN A 561 -11.66 -0.19 -12.20
CA GLN A 561 -11.90 1.14 -11.67
C GLN A 561 -11.53 2.22 -12.69
N VAL A 562 -12.42 3.19 -12.87
CA VAL A 562 -12.17 4.44 -13.59
C VAL A 562 -12.24 5.60 -12.59
N ALA A 563 -11.42 6.62 -12.82
CA ALA A 563 -11.48 7.86 -12.05
C ALA A 563 -11.18 9.07 -12.93
N LEU A 564 -11.84 10.20 -12.61
CA LEU A 564 -11.63 11.50 -13.24
C LEU A 564 -11.46 12.55 -12.14
N GLY A 565 -10.44 13.41 -12.26
CA GLY A 565 -10.16 14.40 -11.24
C GLY A 565 -9.74 15.75 -11.79
N TYR A 566 -10.05 16.81 -11.04
CA TYR A 566 -9.56 18.18 -11.24
C TYR A 566 -8.64 18.56 -10.09
N PHE A 567 -7.46 19.07 -10.43
CA PHE A 567 -6.40 19.42 -9.49
C PHE A 567 -5.98 20.86 -9.70
N ARG A 568 -5.86 21.63 -8.62
CA ARG A 568 -5.47 23.04 -8.68
C ARG A 568 -4.58 23.42 -7.51
N ASN A 569 -3.47 24.07 -7.83
CA ASN A 569 -2.65 24.85 -6.91
C ASN A 569 -3.12 26.30 -6.89
N ILE A 570 -3.13 26.94 -5.73
CA ILE A 570 -3.57 28.32 -5.53
C ILE A 570 -2.48 29.05 -4.75
N ASN A 571 -2.16 30.29 -5.11
CA ASN A 571 -1.14 31.12 -4.48
C ASN A 571 0.20 30.38 -4.37
N ASN A 572 0.75 29.97 -5.51
CA ASN A 572 2.01 29.20 -5.59
C ASN A 572 2.06 27.93 -4.74
N GLY A 573 0.90 27.26 -4.49
CA GLY A 573 0.83 26.03 -3.72
C GLY A 573 0.56 26.23 -2.22
N ALA A 574 0.37 27.46 -1.75
CA ALA A 574 -0.06 27.71 -0.38
C ALA A 574 -1.38 27.01 -0.06
N TYR A 575 -2.24 26.85 -1.07
CA TYR A 575 -3.45 26.03 -1.01
C TYR A 575 -3.51 25.09 -2.18
N SER A 576 -4.20 23.96 -2.01
CA SER A 576 -4.52 23.04 -3.09
C SER A 576 -5.95 22.53 -2.98
N ILE A 577 -6.55 22.24 -4.14
CA ILE A 577 -7.87 21.64 -4.28
C ILE A 577 -7.73 20.42 -5.16
N GLU A 578 -8.30 19.31 -4.71
CA GLU A 578 -8.44 18.06 -5.44
C GLU A 578 -9.93 17.68 -5.41
N VAL A 579 -10.50 17.43 -6.58
CA VAL A 579 -11.87 16.92 -6.73
C VAL A 579 -11.80 15.72 -7.64
N GLU A 580 -12.16 14.56 -7.13
CA GLU A 580 -12.11 13.29 -7.87
C GLU A 580 -13.47 12.60 -7.85
N SER A 581 -13.88 12.03 -8.97
CA SER A 581 -14.98 11.09 -9.07
C SER A 581 -14.48 9.74 -9.49
N TYR A 582 -15.10 8.67 -9.02
CA TYR A 582 -14.72 7.31 -9.37
C TYR A 582 -15.93 6.40 -9.53
N TYR A 583 -15.74 5.34 -10.33
CA TYR A 583 -16.62 4.18 -10.42
C TYR A 583 -15.76 2.92 -10.38
N LYS A 584 -16.11 1.98 -9.52
CA LYS A 584 -15.45 0.70 -9.32
C LYS A 584 -16.46 -0.42 -9.41
N GLU A 585 -16.10 -1.48 -10.10
CA GLU A 585 -16.86 -2.73 -10.19
C GLU A 585 -15.96 -3.90 -9.81
N ILE A 586 -16.48 -4.84 -9.03
CA ILE A 586 -15.74 -6.04 -8.60
C ILE A 586 -16.61 -7.26 -8.91
N GLN A 587 -16.06 -8.16 -9.72
CA GLN A 587 -16.65 -9.46 -10.05
C GLN A 587 -16.21 -10.51 -9.03
N ASN A 588 -17.02 -11.55 -8.86
CA ASN A 588 -16.76 -12.68 -7.96
C ASN A 588 -16.55 -12.27 -6.48
N ARG A 589 -17.26 -11.25 -6.03
CA ARG A 589 -17.31 -10.88 -4.61
C ARG A 589 -17.95 -12.04 -3.83
N LEU A 590 -17.33 -12.44 -2.72
CA LEU A 590 -17.86 -13.50 -1.89
C LEU A 590 -19.06 -13.00 -1.07
N ASP A 591 -20.04 -13.90 -0.96
CA ASP A 591 -21.18 -13.83 -0.06
C ASP A 591 -21.40 -15.22 0.54
N TYR A 592 -22.33 -15.37 1.47
CA TYR A 592 -22.50 -16.62 2.21
C TYR A 592 -23.97 -17.03 2.26
N ILE A 593 -24.21 -18.33 2.34
CA ILE A 593 -25.54 -18.85 2.65
C ILE A 593 -25.92 -18.50 4.09
N ASP A 594 -27.20 -18.52 4.40
CA ASP A 594 -27.69 -18.32 5.76
C ASP A 594 -27.14 -19.40 6.69
N GLY A 595 -26.68 -18.99 7.89
CA GLY A 595 -26.11 -19.92 8.86
C GLY A 595 -24.76 -20.51 8.45
N ALA A 596 -24.00 -19.85 7.54
CA ALA A 596 -22.71 -20.31 7.10
C ALA A 596 -21.73 -20.53 8.25
N ASP A 597 -21.18 -21.74 8.34
CA ASP A 597 -20.15 -22.12 9.27
C ASP A 597 -18.78 -21.85 8.64
N LEU A 598 -18.07 -20.82 9.11
CA LEU A 598 -16.83 -20.35 8.53
C LEU A 598 -15.58 -20.78 9.31
N ILE A 599 -15.73 -21.16 10.58
CA ILE A 599 -14.61 -21.52 11.46
C ILE A 599 -14.41 -23.05 11.41
N ALA A 600 -13.16 -23.47 11.25
CA ALA A 600 -12.75 -24.88 11.23
C ALA A 600 -13.54 -25.71 10.18
N ASN A 601 -13.91 -25.10 9.05
CA ASN A 601 -14.66 -25.75 7.97
C ASN A 601 -13.73 -26.24 6.87
N ASN A 602 -13.70 -27.58 6.66
CA ASN A 602 -12.91 -28.22 5.60
C ASN A 602 -13.50 -28.05 4.19
N ALA A 603 -14.80 -27.77 4.08
CA ALA A 603 -15.54 -27.64 2.85
C ALA A 603 -16.18 -26.26 2.71
N ILE A 604 -15.36 -25.23 2.87
CA ILE A 604 -15.79 -23.81 2.86
C ILE A 604 -16.53 -23.43 1.56
N GLU A 605 -16.24 -24.10 0.46
CA GLU A 605 -16.92 -23.93 -0.82
C GLU A 605 -18.43 -24.20 -0.78
N GLN A 606 -18.90 -25.04 0.18
CA GLN A 606 -20.31 -25.37 0.35
C GLN A 606 -21.14 -24.25 1.01
N VAL A 607 -20.50 -23.18 1.50
CA VAL A 607 -21.19 -22.08 2.18
C VAL A 607 -20.95 -20.74 1.50
N ILE A 608 -20.22 -20.71 0.37
CA ILE A 608 -19.86 -19.49 -0.37
C ILE A 608 -20.73 -19.34 -1.61
N LEU A 609 -21.21 -18.12 -1.81
CA LEU A 609 -21.83 -17.64 -3.04
C LEU A 609 -20.91 -16.62 -3.73
N ASN A 610 -20.95 -16.57 -5.06
CA ASN A 610 -20.18 -15.61 -5.85
C ASN A 610 -21.12 -14.51 -6.36
N GLY A 611 -20.95 -13.32 -5.86
CA GLY A 611 -21.68 -12.14 -6.26
C GLY A 611 -20.82 -11.13 -7.01
N GLN A 612 -21.30 -9.91 -7.04
CA GLN A 612 -20.60 -8.74 -7.60
C GLN A 612 -20.79 -7.54 -6.69
N MET A 613 -19.95 -6.53 -6.88
CA MET A 613 -19.98 -5.30 -6.10
C MET A 613 -19.75 -4.11 -7.01
N ARG A 614 -20.39 -2.97 -6.71
CA ARG A 614 -20.10 -1.68 -7.32
C ARG A 614 -19.91 -0.62 -6.25
N ALA A 615 -19.02 0.33 -6.52
CA ALA A 615 -18.83 1.49 -5.66
C ALA A 615 -18.54 2.73 -6.52
N TYR A 616 -19.14 3.86 -6.16
CA TYR A 616 -18.95 5.12 -6.86
C TYR A 616 -19.05 6.29 -5.89
N GLY A 617 -18.38 7.40 -6.23
CA GLY A 617 -18.38 8.55 -5.35
C GLY A 617 -17.68 9.76 -5.89
N LEU A 618 -17.82 10.85 -5.12
CA LEU A 618 -17.15 12.14 -5.29
C LEU A 618 -16.30 12.41 -4.04
N GLU A 619 -15.03 12.67 -4.27
CA GLU A 619 -14.04 13.00 -3.24
C GLU A 619 -13.60 14.46 -3.42
N ILE A 620 -13.58 15.23 -2.35
CA ILE A 620 -13.11 16.62 -2.35
C ILE A 620 -12.07 16.77 -1.25
N MET A 621 -10.90 17.32 -1.57
CA MET A 621 -9.87 17.69 -0.62
C MET A 621 -9.43 19.12 -0.83
N PHE A 622 -9.58 19.93 0.19
CA PHE A 622 -9.01 21.28 0.26
C PHE A 622 -7.90 21.28 1.30
N LYS A 623 -6.69 21.66 0.90
CA LYS A 623 -5.51 21.65 1.75
C LYS A 623 -4.86 23.02 1.81
N LYS A 624 -4.49 23.44 3.03
CA LYS A 624 -3.63 24.58 3.30
C LYS A 624 -2.25 24.07 3.70
N ASN A 625 -1.24 24.34 2.88
CA ASN A 625 0.08 23.75 2.97
C ASN A 625 1.09 24.60 3.77
N GLU A 626 0.85 25.91 3.89
CA GLU A 626 1.81 26.88 4.41
C GLU A 626 1.25 27.77 5.52
N GLY A 627 2.15 28.36 6.32
CA GLY A 627 1.85 29.29 7.40
C GLY A 627 1.72 28.60 8.75
N LYS A 628 1.49 29.43 9.80
CA LYS A 628 1.33 28.96 11.18
C LYS A 628 0.13 28.01 11.34
N PHE A 629 -0.93 28.23 10.56
CA PHE A 629 -2.09 27.36 10.47
C PHE A 629 -2.01 26.55 9.18
N ASN A 630 -2.01 25.22 9.27
CA ASN A 630 -2.02 24.28 8.15
C ASN A 630 -2.96 23.10 8.44
N GLY A 631 -3.34 22.36 7.39
CA GLY A 631 -4.26 21.24 7.52
C GLY A 631 -5.08 21.03 6.26
N TRP A 632 -6.11 20.19 6.36
CA TRP A 632 -7.01 19.92 5.24
C TRP A 632 -8.44 19.63 5.70
N ILE A 633 -9.34 19.78 4.76
CA ILE A 633 -10.73 19.34 4.85
C ILE A 633 -10.90 18.30 3.74
N SER A 634 -11.36 17.11 4.09
CA SER A 634 -11.73 16.07 3.13
C SER A 634 -13.21 15.74 3.28
N TYR A 635 -13.89 15.59 2.15
CA TYR A 635 -15.27 15.17 2.09
C TYR A 635 -15.44 14.11 1.02
N THR A 636 -16.18 13.06 1.34
CA THR A 636 -16.53 11.99 0.41
C THR A 636 -18.04 11.78 0.44
N LEU A 637 -18.64 11.81 -0.75
CA LEU A 637 -20.00 11.34 -1.00
C LEU A 637 -19.89 10.05 -1.80
N SER A 638 -20.31 8.92 -1.25
CA SER A 638 -20.10 7.62 -1.90
C SER A 638 -21.25 6.65 -1.64
N LYS A 639 -21.31 5.63 -2.49
CA LYS A 639 -22.19 4.49 -2.37
C LYS A 639 -21.42 3.23 -2.67
N SER A 640 -21.62 2.19 -1.86
CA SER A 640 -21.04 0.86 -2.03
C SER A 640 -22.11 -0.20 -1.87
N GLU A 641 -22.34 -0.98 -2.91
CA GLU A 641 -23.40 -1.97 -3.00
C GLU A 641 -22.87 -3.29 -3.51
N GLN A 642 -23.46 -4.37 -3.07
CA GLN A 642 -23.22 -5.72 -3.56
C GLN A 642 -24.50 -6.39 -4.04
N GLN A 643 -24.35 -7.41 -4.87
CA GLN A 643 -25.45 -8.17 -5.43
C GLN A 643 -25.02 -9.62 -5.59
N THR A 644 -25.85 -10.54 -5.13
CA THR A 644 -25.65 -11.97 -5.30
C THR A 644 -26.91 -12.55 -5.93
N PRO A 645 -27.02 -12.52 -7.27
CA PRO A 645 -28.19 -13.02 -7.98
C PRO A 645 -28.21 -14.55 -7.96
N GLY A 646 -29.38 -15.13 -8.10
CA GLY A 646 -29.51 -16.56 -8.37
C GLY A 646 -28.86 -16.97 -9.68
N LYS A 647 -28.42 -18.23 -9.79
CA LYS A 647 -27.79 -18.79 -11.01
C LYS A 647 -28.85 -19.29 -12.01
N THR A 648 -30.04 -19.62 -11.53
CA THR A 648 -31.17 -20.06 -12.32
C THR A 648 -32.40 -19.18 -12.06
N PRO A 649 -33.46 -19.22 -12.89
CA PRO A 649 -34.67 -18.43 -12.66
C PRO A 649 -35.40 -18.80 -11.35
N GLU A 650 -35.20 -19.98 -10.83
CA GLU A 650 -35.82 -20.49 -9.61
C GLU A 650 -35.09 -20.01 -8.35
N GLU A 651 -33.79 -19.68 -8.47
CA GLU A 651 -32.97 -19.21 -7.37
C GLU A 651 -33.21 -17.73 -7.14
N ILE A 652 -33.70 -17.35 -5.97
CA ILE A 652 -34.00 -15.95 -5.64
C ILE A 652 -32.75 -15.09 -5.41
N GLY A 653 -31.59 -15.69 -5.13
CA GLY A 653 -30.36 -14.96 -4.75
C GLY A 653 -30.47 -14.36 -3.34
N ILE A 654 -29.41 -13.66 -2.92
CA ILE A 654 -29.43 -12.92 -1.68
C ILE A 654 -30.19 -11.60 -1.91
N ASN A 655 -31.04 -11.19 -0.96
CA ASN A 655 -31.91 -10.01 -1.06
C ASN A 655 -32.76 -10.01 -2.35
N ASN A 656 -33.34 -11.16 -2.70
CA ASN A 656 -34.09 -11.38 -3.95
C ASN A 656 -33.29 -11.00 -5.21
N GLY A 657 -31.98 -11.21 -5.19
CA GLY A 657 -31.09 -10.88 -6.29
C GLY A 657 -30.94 -9.40 -6.58
N GLN A 658 -31.43 -8.53 -5.71
CA GLN A 658 -31.33 -7.07 -5.85
C GLN A 658 -30.04 -6.53 -5.23
N TRP A 659 -29.64 -5.33 -5.66
CA TRP A 659 -28.54 -4.61 -5.04
C TRP A 659 -28.87 -4.23 -3.58
N TYR A 660 -27.91 -4.40 -2.68
CA TYR A 660 -27.99 -3.99 -1.28
C TYR A 660 -26.67 -3.38 -0.81
N ASN A 661 -26.72 -2.56 0.22
CA ASN A 661 -25.53 -1.88 0.73
C ASN A 661 -24.52 -2.89 1.25
N SER A 662 -23.25 -2.66 0.93
CA SER A 662 -22.17 -3.39 1.59
C SER A 662 -22.14 -3.03 3.09
N ALA A 663 -21.63 -3.95 3.92
CA ALA A 663 -21.58 -3.76 5.37
C ALA A 663 -20.73 -2.55 5.81
N TYR A 664 -19.89 -2.02 4.93
CA TYR A 664 -19.00 -0.87 5.14
C TYR A 664 -19.36 0.34 4.26
N ASP A 665 -20.59 0.41 3.73
CA ASP A 665 -21.09 1.58 3.00
C ASP A 665 -21.20 2.79 3.94
N LYS A 666 -20.57 3.90 3.54
CA LYS A 666 -20.68 5.21 4.19
C LYS A 666 -20.99 6.26 3.14
N THR A 667 -22.22 6.74 3.14
CA THR A 667 -22.68 7.73 2.15
C THR A 667 -21.96 9.07 2.30
N HIS A 668 -21.78 9.52 3.53
CA HIS A 668 -21.10 10.78 3.85
C HIS A 668 -19.91 10.51 4.77
N ASN A 669 -18.74 11.03 4.42
CA ASN A 669 -17.56 11.00 5.25
C ASN A 669 -16.87 12.37 5.19
N LEU A 670 -16.81 13.07 6.31
CA LEU A 670 -16.16 14.38 6.46
C LEU A 670 -15.03 14.25 7.45
N ALA A 671 -13.81 14.65 7.07
CA ALA A 671 -12.72 14.80 8.01
C ALA A 671 -12.09 16.19 7.90
N ILE A 672 -11.75 16.77 9.05
CA ILE A 672 -11.06 18.05 9.17
C ILE A 672 -9.83 17.83 10.03
N THR A 673 -8.68 18.15 9.50
CA THR A 673 -7.40 18.08 10.21
C THR A 673 -6.78 19.47 10.22
N SER A 674 -6.37 19.94 11.39
CA SER A 674 -5.74 21.24 11.54
C SER A 674 -4.57 21.20 12.52
N ALA A 675 -3.53 21.93 12.21
CA ALA A 675 -2.40 22.19 13.10
C ALA A 675 -2.10 23.69 13.12
N TYR A 676 -1.92 24.23 14.31
CA TYR A 676 -1.54 25.63 14.53
C TYR A 676 -0.21 25.69 15.30
N ASN A 677 0.83 26.16 14.62
CA ASN A 677 2.14 26.38 15.23
C ASN A 677 2.17 27.79 15.83
N LEU A 678 1.97 27.90 17.13
CA LEU A 678 2.01 29.19 17.86
C LEU A 678 3.43 29.79 17.82
N ASN A 679 4.41 28.96 18.16
CA ASN A 679 5.85 29.25 18.12
C ASN A 679 6.63 27.92 18.04
N GLU A 680 7.95 27.96 18.14
CA GLU A 680 8.83 26.77 18.07
C GLU A 680 8.58 25.75 19.18
N LYS A 681 8.00 26.15 20.32
CA LYS A 681 7.78 25.32 21.50
C LYS A 681 6.35 24.79 21.62
N TRP A 682 5.37 25.48 20.98
CA TRP A 682 3.96 25.18 21.15
C TRP A 682 3.27 25.00 19.81
N SER A 683 2.66 23.86 19.62
CA SER A 683 1.76 23.57 18.51
C SER A 683 0.46 22.95 19.03
N PHE A 684 -0.65 23.27 18.37
CA PHE A 684 -1.97 22.74 18.65
C PHE A 684 -2.47 21.99 17.43
N GLY A 685 -3.01 20.79 17.63
CA GLY A 685 -3.62 19.99 16.59
C GLY A 685 -5.08 19.65 16.94
N ALA A 686 -5.95 19.58 15.94
CA ALA A 686 -7.31 19.12 16.08
C ALA A 686 -7.73 18.29 14.87
N ASN A 687 -8.39 17.15 15.13
CA ASN A 687 -9.02 16.32 14.11
C ASN A 687 -10.51 16.18 14.43
N PHE A 688 -11.31 16.23 13.39
CA PHE A 688 -12.73 15.93 13.43
C PHE A 688 -13.05 14.95 12.32
N ALA A 689 -13.84 13.92 12.59
CA ALA A 689 -14.33 12.97 11.58
C ALA A 689 -15.81 12.66 11.86
N LEU A 690 -16.62 12.59 10.80
CA LEU A 690 -18.04 12.28 10.80
C LEU A 690 -18.34 11.14 9.83
#